data_b35f0c148302d426e27e5e8d6d41e75f
#
_entry.id   b35f0c148302d426e27e5e8d6d41e75f
#
_cell.length_a   1.000
_cell.length_b   1.000
_cell.length_c   1.000
_cell.angle_alpha   90.00
_cell.angle_beta   90.00
_cell.angle_gamma   90.00
#
_symmetry.space_group_name_H-M   'P 1'
#
loop_
_entity.id
_entity.type
_entity.pdbx_description
1 polymer ?
#
loop_
_entity_poly.entity_id
_entity_poly.type
_entity_poly.pdbx_seq_one_letter_code
_entity_poly.pdbx_strand_id
1 'polypeptide(L)'
;MTRRLAALTALALTALAVPAVPATAASGRPVARGSVEQVDVTGARPGARVRLLSRAGRTIAVQRAGALGGVVFRGVRPGSGYRVQDPGRTADPGAVTVLPNRSAPPSGAIYRQRLPKGGYGYLTTRDGTKLAIDVHLPAGGGTGPWPTLVEYSGYGYADPQGAEHSISQVANLLGYAVVDVNMRGTGCSGGAFDFFEPLQGLDGYDVIQTVASQPWALHHKVGMMGISYGGISQLFVAATRPPALAAITPLSVIDQTLTTLYPGGLLNTGFALSWAKDRVHDAKPASATGGQAWALQRIKGGDAVCKANQVLHTAAVDLIAKTKATRFYDPKVADPLAPTTFVHRIGVPVFLACQFTDEQTGGHCPELAGDFTGTRRKWFTFTNGTHIDSLDPATFDRWYDFLELYVARRPPNLSSSLKALAPAIFSAAMGIPNVTLPDDPIQGRASYADALSAFQAIPPVRVLFDNGAGGSVPGAPYASFEHAFGSLPAPGTQARSWYLGADGALADAPPASAGADAFTWNPAARSATSFTGDTASGPGGLWTATPTYHWQQDPPGTALSYLTAPLSADTTVLGAGALQAWIQSSAPRVDLQVSVSEVRPDGQETFVQNGWLRTSARKLDPRKSTLLGPVPTFTKADDAPLPAGRWSEIDVPLYYEGHVYRAGSRIRVTITAPGGDQPVWAFAALSPKGTATVSLAHSADKPSRLILPVVPGIGAPTPLPPCPGLRGEACRPYVPLENQAATVKP
;
A
#
# COMPACT_ATOMS: atom_id res chain seq x y z
N MET A 1 58.13 -34.45 8.33
CA MET A 1 57.88 -35.84 7.97
C MET A 1 56.37 -36.00 7.98
N THR A 2 55.61 -36.23 6.97
CA THR A 2 55.71 -36.89 5.68
C THR A 2 54.72 -36.23 4.70
N ARG A 3 55.17 -35.96 3.49
CA ARG A 3 54.34 -35.52 2.35
C ARG A 3 53.42 -36.64 1.91
N ARG A 4 52.12 -36.31 1.57
CA ARG A 4 51.38 -37.12 0.59
C ARG A 4 50.74 -36.17 -0.46
N LEU A 5 51.11 -36.40 -1.69
CA LEU A 5 50.51 -35.88 -2.91
C LEU A 5 49.04 -36.30 -3.01
N ALA A 6 48.19 -35.39 -3.40
CA ALA A 6 46.87 -35.70 -3.93
C ALA A 6 46.85 -35.37 -5.42
N ALA A 7 46.55 -36.35 -6.25
CA ALA A 7 46.44 -36.28 -7.69
C ALA A 7 45.14 -35.57 -8.09
N LEU A 8 45.21 -34.58 -8.98
CA LEU A 8 44.10 -33.99 -9.70
C LEU A 8 43.58 -34.97 -10.76
N THR A 9 42.37 -35.44 -10.59
CA THR A 9 41.60 -36.12 -11.66
C THR A 9 40.63 -35.09 -12.25
N ALA A 10 40.88 -34.65 -13.48
CA ALA A 10 39.99 -33.84 -14.26
C ALA A 10 38.81 -34.71 -14.74
N LEU A 11 37.61 -34.44 -14.24
CA LEU A 11 36.38 -35.00 -14.81
C LEU A 11 35.86 -34.04 -15.87
N ALA A 12 35.94 -34.50 -17.13
CA ALA A 12 35.27 -33.83 -18.26
C ALA A 12 33.74 -34.02 -18.13
N LEU A 13 33.01 -32.97 -17.80
CA LEU A 13 31.55 -32.95 -17.92
C LEU A 13 31.18 -32.83 -19.42
N THR A 14 30.79 -33.96 -20.00
CA THR A 14 30.01 -33.94 -21.24
C THR A 14 28.60 -33.41 -20.97
N ALA A 15 28.31 -32.19 -21.39
CA ALA A 15 26.97 -31.64 -21.40
C ALA A 15 26.10 -32.45 -22.37
N LEU A 16 25.28 -33.35 -21.82
CA LEU A 16 24.18 -33.95 -22.57
C LEU A 16 23.14 -32.86 -22.86
N ALA A 17 23.11 -32.40 -24.11
CA ALA A 17 22.03 -31.56 -24.59
C ALA A 17 20.73 -32.37 -24.54
N VAL A 18 19.88 -32.06 -23.55
CA VAL A 18 18.51 -32.55 -23.52
C VAL A 18 17.77 -31.92 -24.69
N PRO A 19 17.25 -32.71 -25.66
CA PRO A 19 16.47 -32.16 -26.73
C PRO A 19 15.25 -31.45 -26.16
N ALA A 20 15.07 -30.17 -26.50
CA ALA A 20 13.84 -29.43 -26.20
C ALA A 20 12.68 -30.18 -26.82
N VAL A 21 11.82 -30.76 -25.98
CA VAL A 21 10.56 -31.34 -26.42
C VAL A 21 9.77 -30.23 -27.09
N PRO A 22 9.44 -30.36 -28.39
CA PRO A 22 8.62 -29.33 -29.03
C PRO A 22 7.28 -29.30 -28.31
N ALA A 23 6.89 -28.13 -27.78
CA ALA A 23 5.58 -27.90 -27.22
C ALA A 23 4.56 -28.32 -28.30
N THR A 24 3.82 -29.39 -28.07
CA THR A 24 2.72 -29.80 -28.94
C THR A 24 1.75 -28.63 -29.04
N ALA A 25 1.77 -27.98 -30.20
CA ALA A 25 0.86 -26.88 -30.52
C ALA A 25 -0.57 -27.36 -30.25
N ALA A 26 -1.25 -26.67 -29.34
CA ALA A 26 -2.67 -26.91 -29.09
C ALA A 26 -3.42 -26.81 -30.42
N SER A 27 -4.00 -27.90 -30.89
CA SER A 27 -4.74 -28.02 -32.14
C SER A 27 -6.14 -27.37 -32.09
N GLY A 28 -6.39 -26.51 -31.09
CA GLY A 28 -7.65 -25.82 -30.88
C GLY A 28 -7.87 -24.67 -31.88
N ARG A 29 -9.12 -24.46 -32.24
CA ARG A 29 -9.55 -23.24 -32.95
C ARG A 29 -9.35 -22.03 -32.04
N PRO A 30 -8.95 -20.86 -32.57
CA PRO A 30 -8.93 -19.64 -31.77
C PRO A 30 -10.35 -19.34 -31.28
N VAL A 31 -10.45 -19.00 -29.97
CA VAL A 31 -11.69 -18.58 -29.36
C VAL A 31 -11.52 -17.12 -28.96
N ALA A 32 -12.45 -16.27 -29.37
CA ALA A 32 -12.51 -14.87 -28.95
C ALA A 32 -13.66 -14.66 -27.97
N ARG A 33 -13.42 -13.86 -26.96
CA ARG A 33 -14.42 -13.47 -25.96
C ARG A 33 -14.35 -11.97 -25.71
N GLY A 34 -15.50 -11.32 -25.75
CA GLY A 34 -15.58 -9.92 -25.32
C GLY A 34 -15.60 -9.82 -23.80
N SER A 35 -14.84 -8.90 -23.26
CA SER A 35 -14.79 -8.55 -21.86
C SER A 35 -15.06 -7.06 -21.68
N VAL A 36 -14.85 -6.48 -20.49
CA VAL A 36 -15.07 -5.05 -20.25
C VAL A 36 -13.91 -4.26 -20.86
N GLU A 37 -14.24 -3.50 -21.91
CA GLU A 37 -13.27 -2.71 -22.70
C GLU A 37 -12.08 -3.53 -23.20
N GLN A 38 -12.27 -4.85 -23.32
CA GLN A 38 -11.24 -5.80 -23.75
C GLN A 38 -11.81 -6.87 -24.67
N VAL A 39 -10.91 -7.50 -25.45
CA VAL A 39 -11.18 -8.74 -26.16
C VAL A 39 -10.10 -9.75 -25.84
N ASP A 40 -10.50 -10.87 -25.26
CA ASP A 40 -9.63 -12.00 -24.93
C ASP A 40 -9.61 -13.00 -26.09
N VAL A 41 -8.45 -13.55 -26.39
CA VAL A 41 -8.28 -14.60 -27.40
C VAL A 41 -7.46 -15.72 -26.81
N THR A 42 -7.94 -16.94 -26.96
CA THR A 42 -7.21 -18.18 -26.62
C THR A 42 -7.08 -19.08 -27.82
N GLY A 43 -6.11 -20.01 -27.83
CA GLY A 43 -5.91 -20.97 -28.92
C GLY A 43 -5.32 -20.34 -30.20
N ALA A 44 -4.80 -19.11 -30.17
CA ALA A 44 -4.00 -18.58 -31.24
C ALA A 44 -2.66 -19.34 -31.36
N ARG A 45 -2.02 -19.31 -32.50
CA ARG A 45 -0.66 -19.88 -32.62
C ARG A 45 0.32 -19.07 -31.79
N PRO A 46 1.15 -19.70 -30.95
CA PRO A 46 2.18 -19.00 -30.21
C PRO A 46 3.01 -18.07 -31.11
N GLY A 47 3.20 -16.83 -30.70
CA GLY A 47 3.94 -15.82 -31.46
C GLY A 47 3.20 -15.21 -32.66
N ALA A 48 2.02 -15.69 -33.03
CA ALA A 48 1.25 -15.15 -34.16
C ALA A 48 0.84 -13.69 -33.96
N ARG A 49 0.79 -12.92 -35.04
CA ARG A 49 0.26 -11.54 -35.05
C ARG A 49 -1.25 -11.59 -35.24
N VAL A 50 -1.96 -11.62 -34.14
CA VAL A 50 -3.43 -11.63 -34.11
C VAL A 50 -3.96 -10.22 -34.35
N ARG A 51 -4.99 -10.07 -35.17
CA ARG A 51 -5.63 -8.80 -35.50
C ARG A 51 -7.01 -8.72 -34.85
N LEU A 52 -7.32 -7.59 -34.27
CA LEU A 52 -8.67 -7.25 -33.89
C LEU A 52 -9.29 -6.38 -34.99
N LEU A 53 -10.44 -6.80 -35.47
CA LEU A 53 -11.18 -6.12 -36.53
C LEU A 53 -12.45 -5.46 -35.98
N SER A 54 -12.78 -4.29 -36.49
CA SER A 54 -14.09 -3.64 -36.23
C SER A 54 -15.21 -4.40 -36.95
N ARG A 55 -16.47 -4.07 -36.64
CA ARG A 55 -17.66 -4.58 -37.35
C ARG A 55 -17.56 -4.39 -38.87
N ALA A 56 -16.92 -3.33 -39.33
CA ALA A 56 -16.73 -3.02 -40.76
C ALA A 56 -15.48 -3.72 -41.36
N GLY A 57 -14.85 -4.67 -40.66
CA GLY A 57 -13.69 -5.41 -41.14
C GLY A 57 -12.36 -4.67 -41.09
N ARG A 58 -12.32 -3.41 -40.59
CA ARG A 58 -11.05 -2.66 -40.48
C ARG A 58 -10.24 -3.15 -39.28
N THR A 59 -8.94 -3.37 -39.46
CA THR A 59 -8.01 -3.65 -38.37
C THR A 59 -7.91 -2.45 -37.41
N ILE A 60 -8.19 -2.66 -36.13
CA ILE A 60 -8.09 -1.64 -35.09
C ILE A 60 -6.93 -1.87 -34.13
N ALA A 61 -6.47 -3.11 -33.99
CA ALA A 61 -5.31 -3.43 -33.18
C ALA A 61 -4.64 -4.71 -33.69
N VAL A 62 -3.34 -4.85 -33.43
CA VAL A 62 -2.56 -6.07 -33.71
C VAL A 62 -1.73 -6.38 -32.46
N GLN A 63 -1.86 -7.61 -31.94
CA GLN A 63 -1.09 -8.10 -30.81
C GLN A 63 -0.40 -9.42 -31.16
N ARG A 64 0.73 -9.70 -30.49
CA ARG A 64 1.45 -10.96 -30.63
C ARG A 64 0.93 -11.94 -29.57
N ALA A 65 0.57 -13.15 -29.99
CA ALA A 65 0.14 -14.21 -29.10
C ALA A 65 1.31 -14.66 -28.19
N GLY A 66 1.02 -14.83 -26.90
CA GLY A 66 1.95 -15.37 -25.93
C GLY A 66 2.31 -16.84 -26.20
N ALA A 67 3.22 -17.39 -25.40
CA ALA A 67 3.73 -18.76 -25.56
C ALA A 67 2.64 -19.86 -25.48
N LEU A 68 1.53 -19.59 -24.80
CA LEU A 68 0.37 -20.52 -24.72
C LEU A 68 -0.78 -20.14 -25.69
N GLY A 69 -0.55 -19.18 -26.58
CA GLY A 69 -1.56 -18.77 -27.56
C GLY A 69 -2.63 -17.82 -27.00
N GLY A 70 -2.34 -17.13 -25.90
CA GLY A 70 -3.20 -16.10 -25.30
C GLY A 70 -2.91 -14.71 -25.88
N VAL A 71 -3.97 -13.90 -26.07
CA VAL A 71 -3.89 -12.47 -26.43
C VAL A 71 -4.98 -11.71 -25.70
N VAL A 72 -4.65 -10.49 -25.24
CA VAL A 72 -5.65 -9.53 -24.72
C VAL A 72 -5.51 -8.21 -25.46
N PHE A 73 -6.59 -7.76 -26.08
CA PHE A 73 -6.71 -6.42 -26.63
C PHE A 73 -7.37 -5.53 -25.58
N ARG A 74 -6.63 -4.59 -25.00
CA ARG A 74 -7.11 -3.65 -24.00
C ARG A 74 -7.53 -2.32 -24.61
N GLY A 75 -8.37 -1.55 -23.90
CA GLY A 75 -8.85 -0.23 -24.35
C GLY A 75 -9.76 -0.30 -25.58
N VAL A 76 -10.45 -1.40 -25.77
CA VAL A 76 -11.39 -1.58 -26.87
C VAL A 76 -12.71 -0.90 -26.52
N ARG A 77 -13.20 -0.02 -27.41
CA ARG A 77 -14.48 0.68 -27.19
C ARG A 77 -15.63 -0.32 -27.06
N PRO A 78 -16.55 -0.11 -26.11
CA PRO A 78 -17.75 -0.95 -25.99
C PRO A 78 -18.57 -0.97 -27.29
N GLY A 79 -19.06 -2.15 -27.63
CA GLY A 79 -19.84 -2.35 -28.86
C GLY A 79 -19.83 -3.79 -29.35
N SER A 80 -20.63 -4.08 -30.37
CA SER A 80 -20.81 -5.42 -30.93
C SER A 80 -20.18 -5.56 -32.31
N GLY A 81 -19.93 -6.80 -32.71
CA GLY A 81 -19.47 -7.13 -34.06
C GLY A 81 -17.96 -7.08 -34.26
N TYR A 82 -17.19 -7.03 -33.18
CA TYR A 82 -15.73 -7.19 -33.27
C TYR A 82 -15.40 -8.62 -33.70
N ARG A 83 -14.35 -8.78 -34.52
CA ARG A 83 -13.86 -10.07 -34.98
C ARG A 83 -12.37 -10.18 -34.73
N VAL A 84 -11.89 -11.40 -34.56
CA VAL A 84 -10.46 -11.68 -34.39
C VAL A 84 -9.96 -12.51 -35.57
N GLN A 85 -8.82 -12.12 -36.11
CA GLN A 85 -8.16 -12.84 -37.19
C GLN A 85 -6.74 -13.28 -36.77
N ASP A 86 -6.49 -14.59 -36.79
CA ASP A 86 -5.16 -15.17 -36.76
C ASP A 86 -4.73 -15.49 -38.21
N PRO A 87 -3.79 -14.77 -38.85
CA PRO A 87 -3.45 -14.92 -40.28
C PRO A 87 -2.86 -16.27 -40.64
N GLY A 88 -3.00 -17.26 -40.03
CA GLY A 88 -2.56 -18.59 -40.39
C GLY A 88 -3.57 -19.66 -40.04
N ARG A 89 -4.79 -19.22 -39.70
CA ARG A 89 -5.92 -20.10 -39.43
C ARG A 89 -7.14 -19.62 -40.21
N THR A 90 -7.83 -20.57 -40.82
CA THR A 90 -9.07 -20.30 -41.58
C THR A 90 -10.31 -20.16 -40.71
N ALA A 91 -10.23 -20.57 -39.43
CA ALA A 91 -11.36 -20.54 -38.52
C ALA A 91 -11.62 -19.12 -38.00
N ASP A 92 -12.77 -18.55 -38.30
CA ASP A 92 -13.30 -17.32 -37.67
C ASP A 92 -13.88 -17.70 -36.29
N PRO A 93 -13.38 -17.10 -35.16
CA PRO A 93 -13.95 -17.34 -33.83
C PRO A 93 -15.36 -16.72 -33.64
N GLY A 94 -15.88 -16.03 -34.66
CA GLY A 94 -17.19 -15.34 -34.59
C GLY A 94 -17.04 -13.89 -34.10
N ALA A 95 -18.18 -13.20 -34.15
CA ALA A 95 -18.24 -11.82 -33.67
C ALA A 95 -18.45 -11.77 -32.15
N VAL A 96 -17.74 -10.86 -31.50
CA VAL A 96 -17.83 -10.65 -30.04
C VAL A 96 -18.39 -9.26 -29.70
N THR A 97 -18.94 -9.15 -28.49
CA THR A 97 -19.43 -7.89 -27.91
C THR A 97 -18.53 -7.48 -26.77
N VAL A 98 -17.97 -6.28 -26.83
CA VAL A 98 -17.17 -5.66 -25.77
C VAL A 98 -18.11 -4.92 -24.83
N LEU A 99 -18.02 -5.24 -23.54
CA LEU A 99 -18.85 -4.69 -22.49
C LEU A 99 -18.36 -3.30 -22.06
N PRO A 100 -19.25 -2.41 -21.65
CA PRO A 100 -18.86 -1.14 -21.05
C PRO A 100 -18.37 -1.32 -19.60
N ASN A 101 -17.53 -0.41 -19.16
CA ASN A 101 -17.13 -0.30 -17.75
C ASN A 101 -18.31 0.27 -16.92
N ARG A 102 -19.24 -0.61 -16.54
CA ARG A 102 -20.42 -0.30 -15.72
C ARG A 102 -20.62 -1.36 -14.65
N SER A 103 -21.06 -0.92 -13.47
CA SER A 103 -21.30 -1.81 -12.33
C SER A 103 -22.32 -2.92 -12.65
N ALA A 104 -23.48 -2.54 -13.21
CA ALA A 104 -24.50 -3.53 -13.57
C ALA A 104 -24.02 -4.44 -14.72
N PRO A 105 -24.06 -5.78 -14.55
CA PRO A 105 -23.74 -6.73 -15.61
C PRO A 105 -24.86 -6.77 -16.67
N PRO A 106 -24.59 -7.34 -17.86
CA PRO A 106 -25.61 -7.53 -18.88
C PRO A 106 -26.79 -8.39 -18.41
N SER A 107 -26.55 -9.33 -17.48
CA SER A 107 -27.55 -10.17 -16.87
C SER A 107 -27.19 -10.52 -15.43
N GLY A 108 -28.14 -10.38 -14.51
CA GLY A 108 -27.99 -10.83 -13.12
C GLY A 108 -28.09 -12.37 -12.96
N ALA A 109 -28.35 -13.11 -14.04
CA ALA A 109 -28.42 -14.57 -14.00
C ALA A 109 -27.09 -15.22 -13.59
N ILE A 110 -25.97 -14.56 -13.86
CA ILE A 110 -24.63 -15.05 -13.47
C ILE A 110 -24.50 -15.25 -11.96
N TYR A 111 -25.24 -14.51 -11.14
CA TYR A 111 -25.16 -14.61 -9.68
C TYR A 111 -25.90 -15.82 -9.10
N ARG A 112 -26.67 -16.56 -9.91
CA ARG A 112 -27.39 -17.78 -9.49
C ARG A 112 -26.52 -19.04 -9.49
N GLN A 113 -25.22 -18.90 -9.78
CA GLN A 113 -24.28 -20.00 -9.70
C GLN A 113 -24.14 -20.49 -8.24
N ARG A 114 -23.97 -21.81 -8.08
CA ARG A 114 -23.75 -22.41 -6.77
C ARG A 114 -22.25 -22.54 -6.51
N LEU A 115 -21.80 -21.97 -5.41
CA LEU A 115 -20.44 -22.13 -4.92
C LEU A 115 -20.34 -23.35 -3.99
N PRO A 116 -19.13 -23.90 -3.78
CA PRO A 116 -18.91 -24.91 -2.75
C PRO A 116 -19.43 -24.41 -1.40
N LYS A 117 -19.99 -25.30 -0.60
CA LYS A 117 -20.33 -25.01 0.80
C LYS A 117 -19.11 -25.02 1.71
N GLY A 118 -17.94 -25.37 1.20
CA GLY A 118 -16.63 -25.38 1.85
C GLY A 118 -15.57 -25.86 0.89
N GLY A 119 -14.35 -25.35 1.03
CA GLY A 119 -13.21 -25.70 0.20
C GLY A 119 -13.16 -25.02 -1.16
N TYR A 120 -12.23 -25.48 -1.95
CA TYR A 120 -11.83 -24.90 -3.23
C TYR A 120 -12.90 -25.03 -4.34
N GLY A 121 -12.97 -24.00 -5.18
CA GLY A 121 -13.82 -23.98 -6.36
C GLY A 121 -13.56 -22.81 -7.29
N TYR A 122 -14.55 -22.53 -8.14
CA TYR A 122 -14.50 -21.41 -9.09
C TYR A 122 -15.81 -20.62 -9.08
N LEU A 123 -15.65 -19.31 -9.23
CA LEU A 123 -16.73 -18.36 -9.44
C LEU A 123 -16.60 -17.76 -10.84
N THR A 124 -17.68 -17.65 -11.58
CA THR A 124 -17.70 -17.09 -12.94
C THR A 124 -18.15 -15.64 -12.93
N THR A 125 -17.36 -14.74 -13.50
CA THR A 125 -17.65 -13.32 -13.63
C THR A 125 -18.44 -12.99 -14.89
N ARG A 126 -18.88 -11.74 -15.04
CA ARG A 126 -19.76 -11.23 -16.11
C ARG A 126 -19.29 -11.49 -17.54
N ASP A 127 -18.00 -11.63 -17.74
CA ASP A 127 -17.39 -11.93 -19.03
C ASP A 127 -17.08 -13.43 -19.22
N GLY A 128 -17.51 -14.27 -18.25
CA GLY A 128 -17.28 -15.71 -18.27
C GLY A 128 -15.90 -16.16 -17.77
N THR A 129 -15.09 -15.24 -17.22
CA THR A 129 -13.83 -15.61 -16.57
C THR A 129 -14.11 -16.35 -15.27
N LYS A 130 -13.37 -17.42 -15.00
CA LYS A 130 -13.44 -18.17 -13.75
C LYS A 130 -12.35 -17.72 -12.80
N LEU A 131 -12.76 -17.22 -11.64
CA LEU A 131 -11.86 -16.89 -10.54
C LEU A 131 -11.79 -18.06 -9.57
N ALA A 132 -10.58 -18.40 -9.12
CA ALA A 132 -10.36 -19.41 -8.09
C ALA A 132 -10.79 -18.85 -6.73
N ILE A 133 -11.50 -19.66 -5.97
CA ILE A 133 -11.98 -19.34 -4.63
C ILE A 133 -11.68 -20.48 -3.68
N ASP A 134 -11.52 -20.16 -2.40
CA ASP A 134 -11.60 -21.12 -1.31
C ASP A 134 -12.59 -20.63 -0.26
N VAL A 135 -13.48 -21.52 0.20
CA VAL A 135 -14.56 -21.20 1.13
C VAL A 135 -14.29 -21.87 2.47
N HIS A 136 -14.09 -21.06 3.50
CA HIS A 136 -13.87 -21.49 4.87
C HIS A 136 -15.12 -21.22 5.70
N LEU A 137 -15.74 -22.28 6.19
CA LEU A 137 -16.87 -22.16 7.11
C LEU A 137 -16.36 -21.97 8.55
N PRO A 138 -17.15 -21.36 9.45
CA PRO A 138 -16.73 -21.15 10.83
C PRO A 138 -16.25 -22.43 11.53
N ALA A 139 -15.12 -22.35 12.20
CA ALA A 139 -14.50 -23.49 12.89
C ALA A 139 -15.40 -24.15 13.94
N GLY A 140 -16.32 -23.39 14.53
CA GLY A 140 -17.33 -23.90 15.50
C GLY A 140 -18.43 -24.77 14.87
N GLY A 141 -18.44 -24.95 13.55
CA GLY A 141 -19.45 -25.72 12.82
C GLY A 141 -20.83 -25.03 12.76
N GLY A 142 -21.89 -25.82 12.66
CA GLY A 142 -23.27 -25.34 12.55
C GLY A 142 -23.87 -25.51 11.17
N THR A 143 -25.15 -25.13 11.02
CA THR A 143 -25.90 -25.28 9.77
C THR A 143 -25.94 -24.01 8.93
N GLY A 144 -25.52 -22.85 9.49
CA GLY A 144 -25.67 -21.54 8.85
C GLY A 144 -27.11 -21.01 8.89
N PRO A 145 -27.43 -19.88 8.23
CA PRO A 145 -26.49 -19.05 7.49
C PRO A 145 -25.51 -18.29 8.41
N TRP A 146 -24.31 -18.00 7.90
CA TRP A 146 -23.25 -17.33 8.66
C TRP A 146 -23.00 -15.91 8.17
N PRO A 147 -22.61 -14.97 9.06
CA PRO A 147 -22.02 -13.71 8.61
C PRO A 147 -20.80 -14.03 7.74
N THR A 148 -20.68 -13.35 6.62
CA THR A 148 -19.72 -13.74 5.58
C THR A 148 -18.82 -12.59 5.20
N LEU A 149 -17.52 -12.86 5.10
CA LEU A 149 -16.49 -11.95 4.65
C LEU A 149 -15.84 -12.46 3.36
N VAL A 150 -15.42 -11.53 2.53
CA VAL A 150 -14.66 -11.81 1.30
C VAL A 150 -13.31 -11.16 1.43
N GLU A 151 -12.25 -11.93 1.20
CA GLU A 151 -10.93 -11.42 0.91
C GLU A 151 -10.63 -11.58 -0.58
N TYR A 152 -10.22 -10.49 -1.23
CA TYR A 152 -10.03 -10.43 -2.67
C TYR A 152 -8.69 -9.81 -3.01
N SER A 153 -7.73 -10.63 -3.41
CA SER A 153 -6.38 -10.16 -3.74
C SER A 153 -5.67 -11.02 -4.78
N GLY A 154 -4.48 -10.60 -5.20
CA GLY A 154 -3.60 -11.36 -6.07
C GLY A 154 -2.59 -12.24 -5.34
N TYR A 155 -2.66 -12.33 -4.00
CA TYR A 155 -1.64 -13.04 -3.20
C TYR A 155 -1.72 -14.57 -3.24
N GLY A 156 -2.81 -15.15 -3.69
CA GLY A 156 -2.92 -16.60 -3.78
C GLY A 156 -3.66 -17.25 -2.62
N TYR A 157 -4.52 -16.53 -1.94
CA TYR A 157 -5.26 -17.02 -0.77
C TYR A 157 -6.29 -18.12 -1.10
N ALA A 158 -6.66 -18.29 -2.37
CA ALA A 158 -7.47 -19.45 -2.79
C ALA A 158 -6.63 -20.73 -2.98
N ASP A 159 -5.46 -20.86 -2.33
CA ASP A 159 -4.68 -22.11 -2.30
C ASP A 159 -5.29 -23.08 -1.28
N PRO A 160 -5.93 -24.18 -1.70
CA PRO A 160 -6.60 -25.10 -0.78
C PRO A 160 -5.64 -25.96 0.06
N GLN A 161 -4.34 -25.88 -0.19
CA GLN A 161 -3.29 -26.60 0.55
C GLN A 161 -2.35 -25.63 1.29
N GLY A 162 -2.51 -24.34 1.05
CA GLY A 162 -1.81 -23.29 1.76
C GLY A 162 -2.29 -23.18 3.20
N ALA A 163 -1.47 -22.57 4.06
CA ALA A 163 -1.98 -22.10 5.33
C ALA A 163 -3.07 -21.06 5.05
N GLU A 164 -4.22 -21.21 5.71
CA GLU A 164 -5.25 -20.18 5.68
C GLU A 164 -4.61 -18.84 6.09
N HIS A 165 -4.92 -17.78 5.33
CA HIS A 165 -4.35 -16.47 5.61
C HIS A 165 -4.73 -16.00 7.03
N SER A 166 -3.81 -15.39 7.76
CA SER A 166 -3.96 -15.10 9.18
C SER A 166 -5.23 -14.32 9.54
N ILE A 167 -5.62 -13.34 8.74
CA ILE A 167 -6.86 -12.57 8.97
C ILE A 167 -8.11 -13.42 8.67
N SER A 168 -8.05 -14.31 7.69
CA SER A 168 -9.12 -15.27 7.37
C SER A 168 -9.32 -16.27 8.48
N GLN A 169 -8.23 -16.82 9.05
CA GLN A 169 -8.30 -17.69 10.23
C GLN A 169 -8.95 -17.00 11.43
N VAL A 170 -8.53 -15.76 11.70
CA VAL A 170 -9.10 -14.99 12.81
C VAL A 170 -10.59 -14.75 12.61
N ALA A 171 -11.01 -14.32 11.42
CA ALA A 171 -12.42 -14.13 11.10
C ALA A 171 -13.23 -15.44 11.21
N ASN A 172 -12.64 -16.55 10.78
CA ASN A 172 -13.26 -17.88 10.89
C ASN A 172 -13.44 -18.32 12.34
N LEU A 173 -12.45 -18.08 13.21
CA LEU A 173 -12.55 -18.31 14.66
C LEU A 173 -13.62 -17.42 15.32
N LEU A 174 -13.83 -16.20 14.81
CA LEU A 174 -14.88 -15.27 15.26
C LEU A 174 -16.28 -15.68 14.77
N GLY A 175 -16.41 -16.77 14.02
CA GLY A 175 -17.69 -17.31 13.56
C GLY A 175 -18.15 -16.76 12.21
N TYR A 176 -17.27 -16.21 11.40
CA TYR A 176 -17.55 -15.79 10.04
C TYR A 176 -17.24 -16.91 9.04
N ALA A 177 -18.09 -17.06 8.03
CA ALA A 177 -17.66 -17.72 6.82
C ALA A 177 -16.76 -16.77 6.02
N VAL A 178 -15.67 -17.29 5.48
CA VAL A 178 -14.71 -16.53 4.70
C VAL A 178 -14.64 -17.08 3.29
N VAL A 179 -14.60 -16.21 2.29
CA VAL A 179 -14.34 -16.56 0.90
C VAL A 179 -13.08 -15.87 0.43
N ASP A 180 -12.03 -16.63 0.31
CA ASP A 180 -10.75 -16.18 -0.23
C ASP A 180 -10.77 -16.28 -1.75
N VAL A 181 -10.44 -15.18 -2.44
CA VAL A 181 -10.58 -15.08 -3.90
C VAL A 181 -9.31 -14.57 -4.54
N ASN A 182 -8.77 -15.35 -5.47
CA ASN A 182 -7.67 -14.88 -6.31
C ASN A 182 -8.17 -13.96 -7.42
N MET A 183 -7.56 -12.79 -7.53
CA MET A 183 -7.83 -11.85 -8.62
C MET A 183 -7.55 -12.46 -10.00
N ARG A 184 -8.22 -11.89 -11.01
CA ARG A 184 -7.99 -12.18 -12.43
C ARG A 184 -6.50 -12.21 -12.78
N GLY A 185 -6.07 -13.27 -13.48
CA GLY A 185 -4.70 -13.43 -13.97
C GLY A 185 -3.68 -13.85 -12.91
N THR A 186 -4.13 -14.37 -11.75
CA THR A 186 -3.26 -14.91 -10.70
C THR A 186 -3.66 -16.31 -10.27
N GLY A 187 -2.71 -17.15 -9.92
CA GLY A 187 -2.93 -18.52 -9.47
C GLY A 187 -3.73 -19.35 -10.48
N CYS A 188 -4.86 -19.91 -10.05
CA CYS A 188 -5.77 -20.63 -10.92
C CYS A 188 -6.90 -19.77 -11.49
N SER A 189 -6.96 -18.48 -11.20
CA SER A 189 -7.93 -17.54 -11.79
C SER A 189 -7.61 -17.26 -13.25
N GLY A 190 -8.65 -17.17 -14.08
CA GLY A 190 -8.51 -16.88 -15.50
C GLY A 190 -8.29 -15.40 -15.80
N GLY A 191 -8.15 -15.07 -17.08
CA GLY A 191 -7.88 -13.73 -17.56
C GLY A 191 -6.40 -13.37 -17.53
N ALA A 192 -6.10 -12.10 -17.77
CA ALA A 192 -4.74 -11.57 -17.71
C ALA A 192 -4.64 -10.48 -16.63
N PHE A 193 -3.52 -10.43 -15.96
CA PHE A 193 -3.28 -9.50 -14.87
C PHE A 193 -2.88 -8.10 -15.39
N ASP A 194 -3.50 -7.07 -14.83
CA ASP A 194 -2.98 -5.70 -14.75
C ASP A 194 -3.34 -5.14 -13.36
N PHE A 195 -2.49 -4.31 -12.79
CA PHE A 195 -2.64 -3.80 -11.44
C PHE A 195 -3.85 -2.86 -11.34
N PHE A 196 -4.85 -3.27 -10.58
CA PHE A 196 -6.11 -2.54 -10.35
C PHE A 196 -6.77 -1.96 -11.61
N GLU A 197 -6.72 -2.68 -12.72
CA GLU A 197 -7.52 -2.29 -13.88
C GLU A 197 -9.02 -2.27 -13.52
N PRO A 198 -9.84 -1.42 -14.17
CA PRO A 198 -11.27 -1.30 -13.85
C PRO A 198 -12.03 -2.63 -13.84
N LEU A 199 -11.61 -3.57 -14.69
CA LEU A 199 -12.20 -4.90 -14.75
C LEU A 199 -12.02 -5.70 -13.46
N GLN A 200 -10.89 -5.55 -12.75
CA GLN A 200 -10.70 -6.21 -11.44
C GLN A 200 -11.69 -5.70 -10.39
N GLY A 201 -12.00 -4.40 -10.40
CA GLY A 201 -13.06 -3.84 -9.54
C GLY A 201 -14.43 -4.43 -9.86
N LEU A 202 -14.74 -4.64 -11.14
CA LEU A 202 -15.99 -5.25 -11.58
C LEU A 202 -16.05 -6.77 -11.33
N ASP A 203 -14.91 -7.46 -11.38
CA ASP A 203 -14.83 -8.85 -10.92
C ASP A 203 -15.17 -8.95 -9.43
N GLY A 204 -14.62 -8.06 -8.61
CA GLY A 204 -14.95 -7.95 -7.19
C GLY A 204 -16.44 -7.66 -6.96
N TYR A 205 -17.06 -6.80 -7.78
CA TYR A 205 -18.52 -6.63 -7.76
C TYR A 205 -19.25 -7.95 -7.97
N ASP A 206 -18.85 -8.72 -8.99
CA ASP A 206 -19.48 -10.01 -9.32
C ASP A 206 -19.24 -11.05 -8.22
N VAL A 207 -18.07 -11.03 -7.60
CA VAL A 207 -17.75 -11.84 -6.41
C VAL A 207 -18.73 -11.55 -5.28
N ILE A 208 -18.86 -10.27 -4.89
CA ILE A 208 -19.75 -9.85 -3.80
C ILE A 208 -21.19 -10.30 -4.04
N GLN A 209 -21.71 -10.07 -5.24
CA GLN A 209 -23.10 -10.44 -5.59
C GLN A 209 -23.29 -11.96 -5.59
N THR A 210 -22.32 -12.71 -6.10
CA THR A 210 -22.39 -14.17 -6.17
C THR A 210 -22.29 -14.82 -4.79
N VAL A 211 -21.34 -14.37 -3.96
CA VAL A 211 -21.19 -14.90 -2.60
C VAL A 211 -22.42 -14.59 -1.75
N ALA A 212 -22.93 -13.36 -1.83
CA ALA A 212 -24.13 -12.97 -1.09
C ALA A 212 -25.39 -13.73 -1.52
N SER A 213 -25.45 -14.24 -2.76
CA SER A 213 -26.59 -15.02 -3.24
C SER A 213 -26.63 -16.46 -2.69
N GLN A 214 -25.54 -16.91 -2.05
CA GLN A 214 -25.48 -18.26 -1.52
C GLN A 214 -26.41 -18.42 -0.30
N PRO A 215 -27.06 -19.61 -0.15
CA PRO A 215 -28.00 -19.85 0.94
C PRO A 215 -27.34 -19.85 2.33
N TRP A 216 -26.03 -20.00 2.39
CA TRP A 216 -25.26 -19.97 3.63
C TRP A 216 -24.75 -18.57 4.02
N ALA A 217 -24.91 -17.56 3.15
CA ALA A 217 -24.55 -16.17 3.45
C ALA A 217 -25.67 -15.47 4.22
N LEU A 218 -25.39 -15.06 5.45
CA LEU A 218 -26.38 -14.41 6.33
C LEU A 218 -26.86 -13.09 5.72
N HIS A 219 -28.18 -12.85 5.79
CA HIS A 219 -28.85 -11.66 5.26
C HIS A 219 -28.68 -11.43 3.74
N HIS A 220 -28.09 -12.35 3.00
CA HIS A 220 -27.69 -12.14 1.61
C HIS A 220 -26.84 -10.87 1.43
N LYS A 221 -25.96 -10.64 2.40
CA LYS A 221 -25.01 -9.54 2.45
C LYS A 221 -23.65 -10.06 2.87
N VAL A 222 -22.59 -9.46 2.36
CA VAL A 222 -21.22 -9.81 2.74
C VAL A 222 -20.42 -8.56 3.06
N GLY A 223 -19.47 -8.69 3.99
CA GLY A 223 -18.44 -7.69 4.22
C GLY A 223 -17.20 -8.00 3.40
N MET A 224 -16.29 -7.05 3.31
CA MET A 224 -14.92 -7.29 2.85
C MET A 224 -13.94 -7.01 3.97
N MET A 225 -12.86 -7.80 4.00
CA MET A 225 -11.73 -7.63 4.91
C MET A 225 -10.42 -7.78 4.16
N GLY A 226 -9.31 -7.43 4.78
CA GLY A 226 -7.96 -7.61 4.26
C GLY A 226 -7.05 -6.47 4.63
N ILE A 227 -5.76 -6.78 4.65
CA ILE A 227 -4.65 -5.86 4.88
C ILE A 227 -3.89 -5.67 3.57
N SER A 228 -3.25 -4.50 3.38
CA SER A 228 -2.39 -4.26 2.22
C SER A 228 -3.15 -4.41 0.90
N TYR A 229 -2.72 -5.30 0.01
CA TYR A 229 -3.37 -5.55 -1.28
C TYR A 229 -4.87 -5.92 -1.12
N GLY A 230 -5.19 -6.82 -0.16
CA GLY A 230 -6.58 -7.15 0.19
C GLY A 230 -7.35 -5.97 0.82
N GLY A 231 -6.66 -5.06 1.50
CA GLY A 231 -7.21 -3.79 2.00
C GLY A 231 -7.49 -2.81 0.86
N ILE A 232 -6.51 -2.58 0.00
CA ILE A 232 -6.62 -1.66 -1.14
C ILE A 232 -7.71 -2.10 -2.11
N SER A 233 -7.83 -3.41 -2.39
CA SER A 233 -8.83 -3.95 -3.31
C SER A 233 -10.26 -3.63 -2.89
N GLN A 234 -10.54 -3.55 -1.58
CA GLN A 234 -11.86 -3.21 -1.06
C GLN A 234 -12.30 -1.81 -1.52
N LEU A 235 -11.37 -0.85 -1.61
CA LEU A 235 -11.65 0.51 -2.07
C LEU A 235 -12.14 0.49 -3.53
N PHE A 236 -11.45 -0.26 -4.40
CA PHE A 236 -11.81 -0.40 -5.80
C PHE A 236 -13.15 -1.11 -5.99
N VAL A 237 -13.38 -2.21 -5.26
CA VAL A 237 -14.62 -2.97 -5.33
C VAL A 237 -15.79 -2.15 -4.79
N ALA A 238 -15.66 -1.54 -3.61
CA ALA A 238 -16.73 -0.76 -2.98
C ALA A 238 -17.12 0.48 -3.81
N ALA A 239 -16.17 1.10 -4.53
CA ALA A 239 -16.43 2.22 -5.43
C ALA A 239 -17.30 1.82 -6.64
N THR A 240 -17.38 0.53 -6.99
CA THR A 240 -18.33 0.01 -7.98
C THR A 240 -19.76 -0.15 -7.43
N ARG A 241 -19.95 0.00 -6.10
CA ARG A 241 -21.22 0.01 -5.38
C ARG A 241 -22.03 -1.28 -5.50
N PRO A 242 -21.49 -2.47 -5.16
CA PRO A 242 -22.25 -3.71 -5.18
C PRO A 242 -23.43 -3.65 -4.19
N PRO A 243 -24.67 -3.87 -4.60
CA PRO A 243 -25.83 -3.78 -3.70
C PRO A 243 -25.78 -4.73 -2.51
N ALA A 244 -25.10 -5.88 -2.67
CA ALA A 244 -24.97 -6.88 -1.61
C ALA A 244 -23.79 -6.64 -0.65
N LEU A 245 -22.97 -5.60 -0.87
CA LEU A 245 -21.89 -5.24 0.05
C LEU A 245 -22.49 -4.62 1.32
N ALA A 246 -22.13 -5.17 2.47
CA ALA A 246 -22.59 -4.70 3.79
C ALA A 246 -21.68 -3.62 4.37
N ALA A 247 -20.37 -3.86 4.33
CA ALA A 247 -19.35 -2.99 4.90
C ALA A 247 -17.97 -3.35 4.32
N ILE A 248 -17.00 -2.44 4.48
CA ILE A 248 -15.59 -2.68 4.17
C ILE A 248 -14.69 -2.35 5.35
N THR A 249 -13.58 -3.10 5.47
CA THR A 249 -12.55 -2.86 6.49
C THR A 249 -11.16 -2.81 5.86
N PRO A 250 -10.85 -1.77 5.07
CA PRO A 250 -9.53 -1.61 4.46
C PRO A 250 -8.46 -1.30 5.51
N LEU A 251 -7.41 -2.12 5.59
CA LEU A 251 -6.32 -2.01 6.55
C LEU A 251 -4.99 -1.78 5.82
N SER A 252 -4.16 -0.85 6.31
CA SER A 252 -2.82 -0.51 5.77
C SER A 252 -2.84 -0.30 4.26
N VAL A 253 -3.57 0.71 3.81
CA VAL A 253 -3.80 0.99 2.40
C VAL A 253 -3.03 2.22 1.90
N ILE A 254 -2.95 2.37 0.60
CA ILE A 254 -2.43 3.58 -0.06
C ILE A 254 -3.57 4.55 -0.38
N ASP A 255 -3.27 5.84 -0.35
CA ASP A 255 -4.14 6.90 -0.85
C ASP A 255 -4.10 6.99 -2.38
N GLN A 256 -2.92 6.81 -2.95
CA GLN A 256 -2.66 6.74 -4.38
C GLN A 256 -1.35 5.99 -4.66
N THR A 257 -1.23 5.41 -5.84
CA THR A 257 -0.06 4.62 -6.20
C THR A 257 1.23 5.44 -6.24
N LEU A 258 1.15 6.73 -6.59
CA LEU A 258 2.34 7.58 -6.76
C LEU A 258 3.02 7.93 -5.43
N THR A 259 2.29 8.05 -4.31
CA THR A 259 2.91 8.36 -3.01
C THR A 259 3.82 7.24 -2.51
N THR A 260 3.54 5.99 -2.84
CA THR A 260 4.41 4.86 -2.48
C THR A 260 5.47 4.58 -3.54
N LEU A 261 5.10 4.69 -4.82
CA LEU A 261 5.96 4.29 -5.95
C LEU A 261 6.92 5.40 -6.40
N TYR A 262 6.47 6.65 -6.38
CA TYR A 262 7.22 7.84 -6.78
C TYR A 262 7.12 8.98 -5.75
N PRO A 263 7.47 8.75 -4.47
CA PRO A 263 7.41 9.81 -3.46
C PRO A 263 8.27 11.00 -3.91
N GLY A 264 7.67 12.20 -3.92
CA GLY A 264 8.34 13.41 -4.39
C GLY A 264 8.87 13.35 -5.82
N GLY A 265 8.43 12.42 -6.66
CA GLY A 265 8.92 12.20 -8.03
C GLY A 265 10.15 11.27 -8.13
N LEU A 266 10.53 10.60 -7.06
CA LEU A 266 11.64 9.64 -6.98
C LEU A 266 11.10 8.22 -7.07
N LEU A 267 11.64 7.39 -7.97
CA LEU A 267 11.26 5.98 -8.02
C LEU A 267 11.75 5.25 -6.78
N ASN A 268 10.82 4.71 -6.00
CA ASN A 268 11.11 3.80 -4.89
C ASN A 268 11.52 2.42 -5.43
N THR A 269 12.81 2.15 -5.44
CA THR A 269 13.40 0.89 -5.93
C THR A 269 13.47 -0.18 -4.85
N GLY A 270 13.17 0.17 -3.62
CA GLY A 270 13.06 -0.73 -2.47
C GLY A 270 11.74 -1.52 -2.49
N PHE A 271 10.95 -1.36 -1.45
CA PHE A 271 9.72 -2.13 -1.26
C PHE A 271 8.78 -2.06 -2.47
N ALA A 272 8.43 -0.87 -2.95
CA ALA A 272 7.39 -0.72 -4.00
C ALA A 272 7.75 -1.45 -5.31
N LEU A 273 8.99 -1.30 -5.79
CA LEU A 273 9.43 -1.97 -7.01
C LEU A 273 9.65 -3.47 -6.81
N SER A 274 10.11 -3.90 -5.63
CA SER A 274 10.25 -5.31 -5.28
C SER A 274 8.89 -5.99 -5.26
N TRP A 275 7.93 -5.42 -4.57
CA TRP A 275 6.55 -5.90 -4.53
C TRP A 275 5.94 -6.01 -5.94
N ALA A 276 6.16 -5.01 -6.80
CA ALA A 276 5.68 -5.06 -8.18
C ALA A 276 6.33 -6.22 -8.99
N LYS A 277 7.61 -6.53 -8.75
CA LYS A 277 8.28 -7.69 -9.36
C LYS A 277 7.65 -9.01 -8.94
N ASP A 278 7.31 -9.15 -7.66
CA ASP A 278 6.64 -10.35 -7.15
C ASP A 278 5.26 -10.52 -7.79
N ARG A 279 4.49 -9.43 -7.94
CA ARG A 279 3.19 -9.49 -8.65
C ARG A 279 3.33 -9.86 -10.12
N VAL A 280 4.38 -9.36 -10.81
CA VAL A 280 4.70 -9.81 -12.17
C VAL A 280 5.05 -11.29 -12.20
N HIS A 281 5.76 -11.78 -11.20
CA HIS A 281 6.08 -13.21 -11.09
C HIS A 281 4.82 -14.05 -10.88
N ASP A 282 3.95 -13.68 -9.94
CA ASP A 282 2.70 -14.38 -9.61
C ASP A 282 1.72 -14.44 -10.79
N ALA A 283 1.74 -13.41 -11.64
CA ALA A 283 0.88 -13.31 -12.81
C ALA A 283 1.36 -14.14 -14.02
N LYS A 284 2.55 -14.75 -13.96
CA LYS A 284 3.01 -15.65 -15.02
C LYS A 284 2.21 -16.95 -15.05
N PRO A 285 2.17 -17.64 -16.20
CA PRO A 285 1.66 -19.01 -16.23
C PRO A 285 2.38 -19.91 -15.21
N ALA A 286 1.63 -20.73 -14.51
CA ALA A 286 2.15 -21.64 -13.51
C ALA A 286 3.16 -22.63 -14.12
N SER A 287 4.38 -22.59 -13.63
CA SER A 287 5.52 -23.40 -14.07
C SER A 287 6.50 -23.62 -12.91
N ALA A 288 7.60 -24.32 -13.14
CA ALA A 288 8.66 -24.49 -12.13
C ALA A 288 9.36 -23.16 -11.78
N THR A 289 9.27 -22.13 -12.64
CA THR A 289 10.00 -20.86 -12.51
C THR A 289 9.10 -19.62 -12.62
N GLY A 290 7.79 -19.76 -12.54
CA GLY A 290 6.86 -18.63 -12.65
C GLY A 290 5.44 -19.01 -12.27
N GLY A 291 4.67 -18.00 -11.90
CA GLY A 291 3.34 -18.15 -11.37
C GLY A 291 3.33 -18.61 -9.92
N GLN A 292 2.16 -18.69 -9.33
CA GLN A 292 1.98 -19.19 -7.98
C GLN A 292 2.15 -20.71 -7.94
N ALA A 293 3.01 -21.23 -7.05
CA ALA A 293 3.42 -22.63 -7.03
C ALA A 293 2.25 -23.62 -6.85
N TRP A 294 1.25 -23.26 -6.05
CA TRP A 294 0.07 -24.08 -5.80
C TRP A 294 -0.75 -24.32 -7.09
N ALA A 295 -0.81 -23.34 -8.00
CA ALA A 295 -1.49 -23.50 -9.28
C ALA A 295 -0.86 -24.60 -10.14
N LEU A 296 0.48 -24.71 -10.12
CA LEU A 296 1.17 -25.82 -10.80
C LEU A 296 0.81 -27.16 -10.17
N GLN A 297 0.68 -27.23 -8.85
CA GLN A 297 0.27 -28.44 -8.13
C GLN A 297 -1.17 -28.85 -8.52
N ARG A 298 -2.10 -27.88 -8.57
CA ARG A 298 -3.47 -28.12 -9.04
C ARG A 298 -3.51 -28.67 -10.46
N ILE A 299 -2.72 -28.10 -11.38
CA ILE A 299 -2.64 -28.57 -12.76
C ILE A 299 -2.11 -29.99 -12.84
N LYS A 300 -1.06 -30.32 -12.08
CA LYS A 300 -0.51 -31.68 -11.98
C LYS A 300 -1.52 -32.66 -11.38
N GLY A 301 -2.34 -32.21 -10.46
CA GLY A 301 -3.47 -32.95 -9.88
C GLY A 301 -4.70 -33.13 -10.78
N GLY A 302 -4.66 -32.62 -12.03
CA GLY A 302 -5.71 -32.80 -13.02
C GLY A 302 -6.75 -31.70 -13.11
N ASP A 303 -6.52 -30.52 -12.47
CA ASP A 303 -7.43 -29.38 -12.58
C ASP A 303 -7.40 -28.77 -14.00
N ALA A 304 -8.31 -29.21 -14.84
CA ALA A 304 -8.42 -28.75 -16.23
C ALA A 304 -8.80 -27.28 -16.35
N VAL A 305 -9.55 -26.73 -15.39
CA VAL A 305 -9.93 -25.31 -15.36
C VAL A 305 -8.71 -24.46 -15.07
N CYS A 306 -7.95 -24.79 -14.02
CA CYS A 306 -6.70 -24.12 -13.70
C CYS A 306 -5.74 -24.12 -14.89
N LYS A 307 -5.57 -25.29 -15.56
CA LYS A 307 -4.73 -25.42 -16.76
C LYS A 307 -5.19 -24.50 -17.90
N ALA A 308 -6.49 -24.49 -18.20
CA ALA A 308 -7.05 -23.64 -19.27
C ALA A 308 -6.89 -22.15 -18.97
N ASN A 309 -7.04 -21.75 -17.71
CA ASN A 309 -6.92 -20.37 -17.26
C ASN A 309 -5.50 -19.80 -17.44
N GLN A 310 -4.44 -20.63 -17.46
CA GLN A 310 -3.06 -20.17 -17.65
C GLN A 310 -2.79 -19.53 -19.01
N VAL A 311 -3.63 -19.78 -20.01
CA VAL A 311 -3.39 -19.31 -21.40
C VAL A 311 -3.30 -17.79 -21.44
N LEU A 312 -4.19 -17.07 -20.76
CA LEU A 312 -4.20 -15.61 -20.75
C LEU A 312 -3.20 -14.99 -19.78
N HIS A 313 -2.62 -15.74 -18.85
CA HIS A 313 -1.51 -15.25 -18.02
C HIS A 313 -0.31 -14.83 -18.86
N THR A 314 -0.14 -15.41 -20.07
CA THR A 314 0.90 -14.97 -21.03
C THR A 314 0.69 -13.56 -21.55
N ALA A 315 -0.47 -12.95 -21.33
CA ALA A 315 -0.81 -11.58 -21.72
C ALA A 315 -0.88 -10.62 -20.52
N ALA A 316 -0.34 -11.02 -19.37
CA ALA A 316 -0.18 -10.15 -18.19
C ALA A 316 0.64 -8.91 -18.56
N VAL A 317 0.30 -7.77 -17.94
CA VAL A 317 1.01 -6.51 -18.15
C VAL A 317 2.35 -6.57 -17.43
N ASP A 318 3.41 -6.14 -18.10
CA ASP A 318 4.70 -5.89 -17.47
C ASP A 318 4.61 -4.62 -16.60
N LEU A 319 4.31 -4.82 -15.33
CA LEU A 319 4.17 -3.71 -14.37
C LEU A 319 5.47 -2.93 -14.21
N ILE A 320 6.63 -3.56 -14.38
CA ILE A 320 7.92 -2.89 -14.22
C ILE A 320 8.15 -1.93 -15.39
N ALA A 321 7.86 -2.38 -16.61
CA ALA A 321 7.91 -1.52 -17.80
C ALA A 321 6.86 -0.40 -17.70
N LYS A 322 5.63 -0.70 -17.28
CA LYS A 322 4.55 0.27 -17.06
C LYS A 322 4.97 1.33 -16.03
N THR A 323 5.51 0.91 -14.88
CA THR A 323 6.02 1.81 -13.84
C THR A 323 7.07 2.77 -14.40
N LYS A 324 8.11 2.24 -15.07
CA LYS A 324 9.19 3.07 -15.62
C LYS A 324 8.73 4.03 -16.72
N ALA A 325 7.71 3.66 -17.48
CA ALA A 325 7.11 4.52 -18.50
C ALA A 325 6.25 5.66 -17.93
N THR A 326 5.73 5.52 -16.71
CA THR A 326 4.79 6.45 -16.07
C THR A 326 5.41 7.28 -14.96
N ARG A 327 6.68 7.67 -15.10
CA ARG A 327 7.42 8.48 -14.11
C ARG A 327 6.83 9.89 -13.90
N PHE A 328 6.06 10.38 -14.86
CA PHE A 328 5.34 11.63 -14.77
C PHE A 328 3.85 11.38 -14.56
N TYR A 329 3.21 12.27 -13.83
CA TYR A 329 1.77 12.20 -13.64
C TYR A 329 1.04 12.39 -14.97
N ASP A 330 0.22 11.41 -15.32
CA ASP A 330 -0.77 11.44 -16.39
C ASP A 330 -2.11 11.02 -15.77
N PRO A 331 -3.13 11.89 -15.73
CA PRO A 331 -4.39 11.59 -15.07
C PRO A 331 -5.11 10.38 -15.68
N LYS A 332 -4.87 10.07 -16.94
CA LYS A 332 -5.47 8.87 -17.57
C LYS A 332 -4.91 7.56 -17.03
N VAL A 333 -3.69 7.59 -16.49
CA VAL A 333 -3.00 6.42 -15.94
C VAL A 333 -3.04 6.43 -14.42
N ALA A 334 -2.79 7.57 -13.79
CA ALA A 334 -2.65 7.69 -12.35
C ALA A 334 -3.99 7.75 -11.61
N ASP A 335 -4.97 8.55 -12.10
CA ASP A 335 -6.24 8.76 -11.40
C ASP A 335 -7.06 7.47 -11.23
N PRO A 336 -7.15 6.56 -12.22
CA PRO A 336 -7.81 5.28 -12.00
C PRO A 336 -7.17 4.40 -10.91
N LEU A 337 -5.91 4.65 -10.57
CA LEU A 337 -5.13 3.92 -9.55
C LEU A 337 -5.01 4.67 -8.22
N ALA A 338 -5.72 5.80 -8.07
CA ALA A 338 -5.67 6.66 -6.90
C ALA A 338 -7.00 6.61 -6.14
N PRO A 339 -7.09 5.91 -5.00
CA PRO A 339 -8.27 5.88 -4.15
C PRO A 339 -8.85 7.26 -3.83
N THR A 340 -8.03 8.28 -3.60
CA THR A 340 -8.46 9.68 -3.41
C THR A 340 -9.41 10.18 -4.47
N THR A 341 -9.33 9.67 -5.71
CA THR A 341 -10.19 10.12 -6.82
C THR A 341 -11.56 9.46 -6.85
N PHE A 342 -11.79 8.37 -6.11
CA PHE A 342 -13.04 7.61 -6.22
C PHE A 342 -13.67 7.12 -4.92
N VAL A 343 -12.99 7.19 -3.75
CA VAL A 343 -13.58 6.74 -2.47
C VAL A 343 -14.84 7.51 -2.07
N HIS A 344 -15.03 8.71 -2.61
CA HIS A 344 -16.27 9.48 -2.46
C HIS A 344 -17.52 8.75 -3.00
N ARG A 345 -17.36 7.72 -3.84
CA ARG A 345 -18.47 6.90 -4.37
C ARG A 345 -18.90 5.81 -3.38
N ILE A 346 -18.12 5.52 -2.36
CA ILE A 346 -18.36 4.44 -1.40
C ILE A 346 -19.49 4.86 -0.45
N GLY A 347 -20.61 4.13 -0.51
CA GLY A 347 -21.81 4.44 0.27
C GLY A 347 -22.05 3.48 1.45
N VAL A 348 -21.25 2.42 1.60
CA VAL A 348 -21.35 1.45 2.68
C VAL A 348 -20.58 1.92 3.92
N PRO A 349 -20.84 1.35 5.12
CA PRO A 349 -20.00 1.58 6.30
C PRO A 349 -18.53 1.23 6.04
N VAL A 350 -17.63 2.03 6.60
CA VAL A 350 -16.17 1.90 6.44
C VAL A 350 -15.49 1.92 7.80
N PHE A 351 -14.62 0.94 8.05
CA PHE A 351 -13.62 0.98 9.10
C PHE A 351 -12.24 0.89 8.46
N LEU A 352 -11.43 1.93 8.60
CA LEU A 352 -10.10 1.99 7.99
C LEU A 352 -9.06 2.18 9.10
N ALA A 353 -7.96 1.41 9.04
CA ALA A 353 -6.82 1.62 9.92
C ALA A 353 -5.52 1.68 9.14
N CYS A 354 -4.67 2.65 9.49
CA CYS A 354 -3.36 2.87 8.85
C CYS A 354 -2.33 3.42 9.84
N GLN A 355 -1.07 3.30 9.46
CA GLN A 355 0.07 3.75 10.25
C GLN A 355 0.74 4.96 9.59
N PHE A 356 1.17 5.93 10.42
CA PHE A 356 1.94 7.09 9.95
C PHE A 356 3.33 6.70 9.46
N THR A 357 3.90 5.64 10.03
CA THR A 357 5.26 5.18 9.75
C THR A 357 5.29 3.80 9.06
N ASP A 358 4.20 3.45 8.35
CA ASP A 358 4.11 2.20 7.58
C ASP A 358 5.29 2.05 6.62
N GLU A 359 6.11 1.02 6.84
CA GLU A 359 7.33 0.78 6.08
C GLU A 359 7.06 0.24 4.67
N GLN A 360 5.84 -0.19 4.36
CA GLN A 360 5.47 -0.73 3.05
C GLN A 360 4.70 0.28 2.21
N THR A 361 3.57 0.77 2.71
CA THR A 361 2.69 1.68 1.97
C THR A 361 3.06 3.15 2.13
N GLY A 362 3.79 3.49 3.18
CA GLY A 362 4.11 4.87 3.56
C GLY A 362 3.00 5.54 4.36
N GLY A 363 3.32 6.63 5.00
CA GLY A 363 2.46 7.37 5.93
C GLY A 363 1.45 8.32 5.27
N HIS A 364 0.95 8.04 4.06
CA HIS A 364 0.06 8.98 3.35
C HIS A 364 -1.42 8.57 3.36
N CYS A 365 -1.76 7.38 3.83
CA CYS A 365 -3.13 6.86 3.90
C CYS A 365 -4.13 7.78 4.64
N PRO A 366 -3.77 8.56 5.68
CA PRO A 366 -4.72 9.44 6.36
C PRO A 366 -5.37 10.51 5.47
N GLU A 367 -4.77 10.84 4.31
CA GLU A 367 -5.38 11.71 3.29
C GLU A 367 -6.80 11.24 2.91
N LEU A 368 -7.04 9.94 2.86
CA LEU A 368 -8.33 9.36 2.50
C LEU A 368 -9.48 9.75 3.44
N ALA A 369 -9.19 10.10 4.69
CA ALA A 369 -10.25 10.37 5.69
C ALA A 369 -11.21 11.49 5.25
N GLY A 370 -10.67 12.53 4.59
CA GLY A 370 -11.45 13.63 4.04
C GLY A 370 -12.28 13.24 2.81
N ASP A 371 -11.80 12.28 2.02
CA ASP A 371 -12.37 11.93 0.71
C ASP A 371 -13.56 10.97 0.79
N PHE A 372 -13.75 10.26 1.91
CA PHE A 372 -14.92 9.40 2.11
C PHE A 372 -16.19 10.21 2.35
N THR A 373 -16.67 10.92 1.33
CA THR A 373 -17.88 11.77 1.42
C THR A 373 -19.18 11.03 1.09
N GLY A 374 -19.10 9.84 0.49
CA GLY A 374 -20.26 9.02 0.11
C GLY A 374 -20.99 8.34 1.27
N THR A 375 -20.39 8.28 2.45
CA THR A 375 -20.98 7.67 3.65
C THR A 375 -20.72 8.52 4.89
N ARG A 376 -21.70 8.55 5.82
CA ARG A 376 -21.51 9.10 7.17
C ARG A 376 -21.07 8.04 8.18
N ARG A 377 -21.17 6.76 7.82
CA ARG A 377 -20.79 5.61 8.65
C ARG A 377 -19.35 5.24 8.35
N LYS A 378 -18.41 6.04 8.87
CA LYS A 378 -16.98 5.89 8.64
C LYS A 378 -16.21 6.11 9.94
N TRP A 379 -15.28 5.20 10.21
CA TRP A 379 -14.40 5.26 11.37
C TRP A 379 -12.98 4.96 10.91
N PHE A 380 -12.06 5.76 11.40
CA PHE A 380 -10.65 5.71 11.03
C PHE A 380 -9.83 5.55 12.29
N THR A 381 -8.88 4.62 12.30
CA THR A 381 -7.87 4.49 13.35
C THR A 381 -6.50 4.74 12.74
N PHE A 382 -5.74 5.67 13.31
CA PHE A 382 -4.38 6.01 12.90
C PHE A 382 -3.43 5.86 14.08
N THR A 383 -2.21 5.39 13.81
CA THR A 383 -1.19 5.20 14.83
C THR A 383 0.20 5.35 14.21
N ASN A 384 1.23 5.63 15.02
CA ASN A 384 2.58 5.26 14.60
C ASN A 384 2.69 3.74 14.58
N GLY A 385 3.55 3.18 13.71
CA GLY A 385 3.69 1.72 13.69
C GLY A 385 4.11 1.16 12.34
N THR A 386 4.25 -0.16 12.33
CA THR A 386 4.57 -0.94 11.14
C THR A 386 3.31 -1.40 10.42
N HIS A 387 3.47 -1.91 9.20
CA HIS A 387 2.37 -2.31 8.31
C HIS A 387 1.31 -3.21 8.97
N ILE A 388 1.73 -4.11 9.88
CA ILE A 388 0.82 -5.04 10.56
C ILE A 388 0.01 -4.37 11.69
N ASP A 389 0.41 -3.20 12.16
CA ASP A 389 -0.22 -2.57 13.32
C ASP A 389 -1.63 -2.04 13.04
N SER A 390 -2.12 -2.14 11.81
CA SER A 390 -3.55 -1.98 11.51
C SER A 390 -4.44 -3.02 12.19
N LEU A 391 -3.85 -4.05 12.80
CA LEU A 391 -4.50 -5.06 13.63
C LEU A 391 -3.87 -5.12 15.03
N ASP A 392 -3.32 -4.02 15.54
CA ASP A 392 -2.94 -3.95 16.95
C ASP A 392 -4.14 -4.30 17.86
N PRO A 393 -3.94 -4.69 19.12
CA PRO A 393 -5.02 -5.17 19.98
C PRO A 393 -6.20 -4.20 20.11
N ALA A 394 -5.93 -2.90 20.21
CA ALA A 394 -6.97 -1.87 20.35
C ALA A 394 -7.72 -1.63 19.04
N THR A 395 -7.03 -1.73 17.91
CA THR A 395 -7.63 -1.64 16.57
C THR A 395 -8.42 -2.90 16.24
N PHE A 396 -7.90 -4.07 16.62
CA PHE A 396 -8.57 -5.36 16.43
C PHE A 396 -9.93 -5.41 17.14
N ASP A 397 -10.03 -4.98 18.38
CA ASP A 397 -11.30 -4.96 19.10
C ASP A 397 -12.34 -4.06 18.39
N ARG A 398 -11.94 -2.88 17.97
CA ARG A 398 -12.82 -1.96 17.26
C ARG A 398 -13.21 -2.49 15.86
N TRP A 399 -12.29 -3.18 15.16
CA TRP A 399 -12.55 -3.86 13.90
C TRP A 399 -13.57 -4.99 14.08
N TYR A 400 -13.45 -5.78 15.14
CA TYR A 400 -14.40 -6.82 15.49
C TYR A 400 -15.80 -6.24 15.78
N ASP A 401 -15.89 -5.22 16.60
CA ASP A 401 -17.15 -4.57 16.93
C ASP A 401 -17.84 -4.02 15.68
N PHE A 402 -17.07 -3.41 14.78
CA PHE A 402 -17.59 -2.91 13.51
C PHE A 402 -18.17 -4.04 12.64
N LEU A 403 -17.49 -5.18 12.55
CA LEU A 403 -17.97 -6.32 11.77
C LEU A 403 -19.24 -6.93 12.39
N GLU A 404 -19.28 -7.08 13.71
CA GLU A 404 -20.46 -7.56 14.41
C GLU A 404 -21.68 -6.68 14.14
N LEU A 405 -21.48 -5.36 14.15
CA LEU A 405 -22.58 -4.40 13.97
C LEU A 405 -23.03 -4.28 12.52
N TYR A 406 -22.12 -4.27 11.55
CA TYR A 406 -22.45 -3.94 10.18
C TYR A 406 -22.55 -5.15 9.22
N VAL A 407 -21.94 -6.28 9.57
CA VAL A 407 -22.01 -7.52 8.77
C VAL A 407 -22.87 -8.57 9.45
N ALA A 408 -22.58 -8.92 10.70
CA ALA A 408 -23.31 -9.94 11.44
C ALA A 408 -24.66 -9.43 11.99
N ARG A 409 -24.79 -8.14 12.26
CA ARG A 409 -25.96 -7.46 12.84
C ARG A 409 -26.37 -8.02 14.20
N ARG A 410 -25.39 -8.18 15.07
CA ARG A 410 -25.57 -8.64 16.44
C ARG A 410 -24.73 -7.79 17.41
N PRO A 411 -25.02 -7.76 18.72
CA PRO A 411 -24.20 -7.04 19.68
C PRO A 411 -22.82 -7.69 19.76
N PRO A 412 -21.73 -6.89 19.72
CA PRO A 412 -20.37 -7.41 19.87
C PRO A 412 -20.17 -8.08 21.24
N ASN A 413 -19.57 -9.25 21.23
CA ASN A 413 -19.25 -9.96 22.46
C ASN A 413 -18.13 -10.98 22.20
N LEU A 414 -16.88 -10.59 22.44
CA LEU A 414 -15.76 -11.53 22.42
C LEU A 414 -15.85 -12.44 23.63
N SER A 415 -16.08 -13.72 23.40
CA SER A 415 -16.13 -14.70 24.48
C SER A 415 -14.81 -14.76 25.25
N SER A 416 -14.87 -15.12 26.53
CA SER A 416 -13.67 -15.29 27.35
C SER A 416 -12.70 -16.30 26.77
N SER A 417 -13.19 -17.34 26.09
CA SER A 417 -12.36 -18.32 25.40
C SER A 417 -11.62 -17.72 24.20
N LEU A 418 -12.24 -16.83 23.43
CA LEU A 418 -11.56 -16.13 22.33
C LEU A 418 -10.54 -15.11 22.86
N LYS A 419 -10.89 -14.36 23.92
CA LYS A 419 -9.92 -13.47 24.58
C LYS A 419 -8.71 -14.26 25.11
N ALA A 420 -8.90 -15.48 25.64
CA ALA A 420 -7.83 -16.34 26.10
C ALA A 420 -6.92 -16.87 24.98
N LEU A 421 -7.39 -16.89 23.72
CA LEU A 421 -6.57 -17.25 22.55
C LEU A 421 -5.74 -16.07 22.01
N ALA A 422 -6.06 -14.84 22.36
CA ALA A 422 -5.38 -13.65 21.86
C ALA A 422 -3.84 -13.71 22.03
N PRO A 423 -3.28 -14.11 23.19
CA PRO A 423 -1.84 -14.23 23.36
C PRO A 423 -1.18 -15.17 22.34
N ALA A 424 -1.82 -16.28 22.01
CA ALA A 424 -1.29 -17.24 21.04
C ALA A 424 -1.40 -16.68 19.60
N ILE A 425 -2.50 -16.04 19.26
CA ILE A 425 -2.74 -15.43 17.93
C ILE A 425 -1.73 -14.31 17.68
N PHE A 426 -1.58 -13.38 18.62
CA PHE A 426 -0.63 -12.27 18.48
C PHE A 426 0.83 -12.74 18.55
N SER A 427 1.13 -13.77 19.33
CA SER A 427 2.46 -14.40 19.31
C SER A 427 2.78 -15.00 17.93
N ALA A 428 1.83 -15.69 17.31
CA ALA A 428 2.02 -16.26 15.99
C ALA A 428 2.09 -15.19 14.88
N ALA A 429 1.25 -14.16 14.97
CA ALA A 429 1.17 -13.11 13.95
C ALA A 429 2.29 -12.07 14.08
N MET A 430 2.67 -11.70 15.30
CA MET A 430 3.60 -10.59 15.57
C MET A 430 4.87 -11.03 16.32
N GLY A 431 4.99 -12.28 16.73
CA GLY A 431 6.13 -12.75 17.51
C GLY A 431 6.18 -12.23 18.95
N ILE A 432 5.10 -11.60 19.46
CA ILE A 432 5.05 -11.09 20.83
C ILE A 432 4.27 -12.03 21.73
N PRO A 433 4.89 -12.60 22.76
CA PRO A 433 4.17 -13.37 23.76
C PRO A 433 3.32 -12.45 24.66
N ASN A 434 2.26 -13.03 25.21
CA ASN A 434 1.43 -12.43 26.27
C ASN A 434 0.67 -11.14 25.86
N VAL A 435 0.42 -10.93 24.58
CA VAL A 435 -0.45 -9.85 24.11
C VAL A 435 -1.89 -10.17 24.45
N THR A 436 -2.57 -9.27 25.13
CA THR A 436 -3.98 -9.38 25.52
C THR A 436 -4.82 -8.33 24.83
N LEU A 437 -6.09 -8.61 24.62
CA LEU A 437 -7.04 -7.62 24.09
C LEU A 437 -7.47 -6.66 25.22
N PRO A 438 -7.49 -5.35 24.98
CA PRO A 438 -8.04 -4.39 25.93
C PRO A 438 -9.56 -4.56 26.04
N ASP A 439 -10.16 -3.97 27.08
CA ASP A 439 -11.62 -3.89 27.17
C ASP A 439 -12.14 -2.81 26.21
N ASP A 440 -13.14 -3.16 25.39
CA ASP A 440 -13.84 -2.20 24.54
C ASP A 440 -15.24 -1.91 25.12
N PRO A 441 -15.63 -0.62 25.27
CA PRO A 441 -16.89 -0.24 25.89
C PRO A 441 -18.13 -0.58 25.05
N ILE A 442 -17.97 -1.01 23.80
CA ILE A 442 -19.07 -1.43 22.93
C ILE A 442 -19.48 -2.88 23.21
N GLN A 443 -18.53 -3.69 23.65
CA GLN A 443 -18.76 -5.11 23.92
C GLN A 443 -19.59 -5.32 25.18
N GLY A 444 -20.35 -6.42 25.20
CA GLY A 444 -21.18 -6.78 26.35
C GLY A 444 -22.46 -5.96 26.52
N ARG A 445 -22.82 -5.10 25.57
CA ARG A 445 -24.09 -4.35 25.61
C ARG A 445 -25.29 -5.27 25.40
N ALA A 446 -26.41 -4.93 26.04
CA ALA A 446 -27.58 -5.80 26.16
C ALA A 446 -28.29 -6.06 24.82
N SER A 447 -28.23 -5.14 23.87
CA SER A 447 -28.91 -5.26 22.59
C SER A 447 -28.09 -4.73 21.42
N TYR A 448 -28.42 -5.22 20.22
CA TYR A 448 -27.86 -4.71 18.97
C TYR A 448 -28.10 -3.21 18.79
N ALA A 449 -29.31 -2.73 19.09
CA ALA A 449 -29.66 -1.32 18.94
C ALA A 449 -28.85 -0.42 19.88
N ASP A 450 -28.62 -0.85 21.11
CA ASP A 450 -27.81 -0.13 22.08
C ASP A 450 -26.34 -0.12 21.68
N ALA A 451 -25.78 -1.27 21.28
CA ALA A 451 -24.42 -1.38 20.81
C ALA A 451 -24.18 -0.52 19.55
N LEU A 452 -25.09 -0.58 18.58
CA LEU A 452 -25.01 0.22 17.36
C LEU A 452 -25.09 1.73 17.65
N SER A 453 -26.01 2.14 18.53
CA SER A 453 -26.14 3.55 18.92
C SER A 453 -24.86 4.06 19.60
N ALA A 454 -24.31 3.26 20.50
CA ALA A 454 -23.07 3.60 21.19
C ALA A 454 -21.88 3.68 20.22
N PHE A 455 -21.75 2.73 19.31
CA PHE A 455 -20.69 2.76 18.28
C PHE A 455 -20.81 3.97 17.36
N GLN A 456 -22.03 4.32 16.96
CA GLN A 456 -22.27 5.50 16.10
C GLN A 456 -22.03 6.84 16.80
N ALA A 457 -22.04 6.85 18.14
CA ALA A 457 -21.70 8.03 18.94
C ALA A 457 -20.19 8.26 19.08
N ILE A 458 -19.36 7.27 18.71
CA ILE A 458 -17.90 7.41 18.73
C ILE A 458 -17.47 8.41 17.67
N PRO A 459 -16.56 9.37 17.98
CA PRO A 459 -15.97 10.25 16.98
C PRO A 459 -15.29 9.46 15.86
N PRO A 460 -15.37 9.93 14.59
CA PRO A 460 -14.97 9.12 13.44
C PRO A 460 -13.46 8.93 13.28
N VAL A 461 -12.62 9.74 13.91
CA VAL A 461 -11.18 9.64 13.83
C VAL A 461 -10.61 9.32 15.19
N ARG A 462 -9.90 8.21 15.31
CA ARG A 462 -9.19 7.77 16.50
C ARG A 462 -7.69 7.80 16.20
N VAL A 463 -6.92 8.43 17.04
CA VAL A 463 -5.46 8.43 16.95
C VAL A 463 -4.89 7.75 18.19
N LEU A 464 -4.13 6.69 17.97
CA LEU A 464 -3.40 5.96 18.99
C LEU A 464 -1.97 6.50 19.01
N PHE A 465 -1.59 7.14 20.13
CA PHE A 465 -0.28 7.78 20.28
C PHE A 465 0.69 6.87 21.02
N ASP A 466 1.97 7.02 20.70
CA ASP A 466 3.08 6.29 21.30
C ASP A 466 2.86 4.76 21.26
N ASN A 467 2.41 4.23 20.12
CA ASN A 467 2.29 2.80 19.94
C ASN A 467 3.66 2.12 20.07
N GLY A 468 3.73 1.15 20.96
CA GLY A 468 4.96 0.52 21.41
C GLY A 468 5.34 0.84 22.87
N ALA A 469 4.73 1.87 23.47
CA ALA A 469 5.06 2.31 24.83
C ALA A 469 3.91 2.11 25.85
N GLY A 470 2.74 1.63 25.42
CA GLY A 470 1.58 1.45 26.32
C GLY A 470 1.56 0.15 27.12
N GLY A 471 2.47 -0.77 26.84
CA GLY A 471 2.58 -2.04 27.54
C GLY A 471 3.80 -2.15 28.46
N SER A 472 3.90 -3.25 29.18
CA SER A 472 5.07 -3.53 30.05
C SER A 472 6.33 -3.90 29.27
N VAL A 473 6.18 -4.27 27.99
CA VAL A 473 7.29 -4.61 27.10
C VAL A 473 7.43 -3.50 26.06
N PRO A 474 8.54 -2.75 26.05
CA PRO A 474 8.79 -1.74 25.03
C PRO A 474 8.74 -2.35 23.63
N GLY A 475 8.02 -1.70 22.71
CA GLY A 475 7.80 -2.19 21.35
C GLY A 475 6.62 -3.14 21.20
N ALA A 476 5.95 -3.56 22.28
CA ALA A 476 4.69 -4.28 22.17
C ALA A 476 3.59 -3.37 21.58
N PRO A 477 2.64 -3.89 20.76
CA PRO A 477 1.70 -3.05 20.00
C PRO A 477 0.58 -2.47 20.86
N TYR A 478 0.96 -1.69 21.83
CA TYR A 478 0.04 -0.94 22.69
C TYR A 478 0.38 0.54 22.64
N ALA A 479 -0.61 1.35 22.30
CA ALA A 479 -0.51 2.79 22.42
C ALA A 479 -0.53 3.22 23.90
N SER A 480 0.23 4.24 24.26
CA SER A 480 0.23 4.78 25.63
C SER A 480 -1.07 5.53 25.96
N PHE A 481 -1.65 6.18 24.96
CA PHE A 481 -2.92 6.90 25.09
C PHE A 481 -3.55 7.07 23.71
N GLU A 482 -4.81 7.48 23.70
CA GLU A 482 -5.55 7.77 22.48
C GLU A 482 -6.28 9.11 22.56
N HIS A 483 -6.56 9.67 21.40
CA HIS A 483 -7.45 10.81 21.27
C HIS A 483 -8.40 10.64 20.09
N ALA A 484 -9.64 11.11 20.26
CA ALA A 484 -10.66 11.00 19.24
C ALA A 484 -11.07 12.37 18.71
N PHE A 485 -11.23 12.47 17.38
CA PHE A 485 -11.53 13.71 16.68
C PHE A 485 -12.77 13.57 15.78
N GLY A 486 -13.47 14.70 15.58
CA GLY A 486 -14.62 14.75 14.69
C GLY A 486 -14.27 14.67 13.21
N SER A 487 -13.04 14.96 12.84
CA SER A 487 -12.53 14.95 11.46
C SER A 487 -10.99 14.91 11.43
N LEU A 488 -10.45 14.66 10.23
CA LEU A 488 -9.06 14.95 9.89
C LEU A 488 -9.08 15.90 8.67
N PRO A 489 -8.39 17.08 8.70
CA PRO A 489 -7.62 17.60 9.83
C PRO A 489 -8.44 17.74 11.11
N ALA A 490 -7.77 17.58 12.25
CA ALA A 490 -8.39 17.73 13.57
C ALA A 490 -8.92 19.15 13.73
N PRO A 491 -10.11 19.35 14.34
CA PRO A 491 -10.65 20.69 14.56
C PRO A 491 -9.68 21.55 15.38
N GLY A 492 -9.46 22.79 14.94
CA GLY A 492 -8.53 23.71 15.59
C GLY A 492 -7.06 23.55 15.19
N THR A 493 -6.73 22.63 14.29
CA THR A 493 -5.36 22.50 13.76
C THR A 493 -4.83 23.82 13.21
N GLN A 494 -3.60 24.18 13.61
CA GLN A 494 -2.91 25.39 13.21
C GLN A 494 -1.66 25.05 12.41
N ALA A 495 -1.46 25.72 11.29
CA ALA A 495 -0.19 25.65 10.55
C ALA A 495 0.87 26.49 11.26
N ARG A 496 1.69 25.87 12.11
CA ARG A 496 2.77 26.53 12.81
C ARG A 496 4.05 26.49 11.98
N SER A 497 4.71 27.63 11.85
CA SER A 497 5.98 27.76 11.12
C SER A 497 7.14 27.93 12.08
N TRP A 498 8.25 27.25 11.79
CA TRP A 498 9.54 27.47 12.41
C TRP A 498 10.56 27.78 11.31
N TYR A 499 11.23 28.91 11.45
CA TYR A 499 12.15 29.43 10.43
C TYR A 499 13.58 28.95 10.69
N LEU A 500 14.23 28.54 9.61
CA LEU A 500 15.63 28.14 9.59
C LEU A 500 16.49 29.39 9.76
N GLY A 501 17.51 29.32 10.61
CA GLY A 501 18.39 30.43 10.94
C GLY A 501 19.85 30.02 11.04
N ALA A 502 20.71 30.99 11.36
CA ALA A 502 22.14 30.75 11.58
C ALA A 502 22.38 29.73 12.69
N ASP A 503 23.54 29.07 12.65
CA ASP A 503 23.99 28.10 13.65
C ASP A 503 23.03 26.91 13.84
N GLY A 504 22.29 26.57 12.79
CA GLY A 504 21.33 25.48 12.84
C GLY A 504 20.08 25.74 13.69
N ALA A 505 19.74 27.00 13.93
CA ALA A 505 18.55 27.37 14.70
C ALA A 505 17.28 27.15 13.91
N LEU A 506 16.22 26.69 14.60
CA LEU A 506 14.86 26.63 14.09
C LEU A 506 13.96 27.46 15.01
N ALA A 507 13.56 28.66 14.57
CA ALA A 507 12.96 29.69 15.40
C ALA A 507 11.54 30.08 14.99
N ASP A 508 10.78 30.69 15.91
CA ASP A 508 9.41 31.13 15.65
C ASP A 508 9.28 32.35 14.72
N ALA A 509 10.41 33.06 14.46
CA ALA A 509 10.47 34.23 13.61
C ALA A 509 11.54 34.10 12.51
N PRO A 510 11.35 34.75 11.35
CA PRO A 510 12.40 34.82 10.33
C PRO A 510 13.71 35.43 10.88
N PRO A 511 14.88 34.93 10.42
CA PRO A 511 16.16 35.49 10.87
C PRO A 511 16.31 36.94 10.43
N ALA A 512 16.86 37.78 11.33
CA ALA A 512 17.12 39.20 11.04
C ALA A 512 18.33 39.39 10.09
N SER A 513 19.31 38.50 10.15
CA SER A 513 20.50 38.52 9.31
C SER A 513 20.36 37.57 8.12
N ALA A 514 20.90 37.98 6.97
CA ALA A 514 20.99 37.12 5.81
C ALA A 514 22.11 36.08 5.97
N GLY A 515 21.80 34.82 5.64
CA GLY A 515 22.72 33.71 5.65
C GLY A 515 22.29 32.57 4.73
N ALA A 516 23.19 31.65 4.54
CA ALA A 516 22.89 30.38 3.86
C ALA A 516 23.85 29.29 4.35
N ASP A 517 23.32 28.09 4.43
CA ASP A 517 24.10 26.87 4.73
C ASP A 517 24.20 25.98 3.50
N ALA A 518 25.22 25.13 3.45
CA ALA A 518 25.41 24.23 2.30
C ALA A 518 25.84 22.83 2.74
N PHE A 519 25.48 21.85 1.95
CA PHE A 519 25.94 20.47 2.10
C PHE A 519 26.32 19.83 0.76
N THR A 520 27.18 18.85 0.84
CA THR A 520 27.55 18.00 -0.29
C THR A 520 26.45 16.96 -0.49
N TRP A 521 25.76 17.03 -1.61
CA TRP A 521 24.73 16.09 -1.98
C TRP A 521 25.33 14.72 -2.30
N ASN A 522 25.03 13.71 -1.49
CA ASN A 522 25.56 12.35 -1.63
C ASN A 522 24.52 11.31 -1.19
N PRO A 523 23.82 10.64 -2.12
CA PRO A 523 22.82 9.62 -1.77
C PRO A 523 23.42 8.32 -1.20
N ALA A 524 24.74 8.16 -1.23
CA ALA A 524 25.47 7.03 -0.66
C ALA A 524 26.16 7.40 0.68
N ALA A 525 25.85 8.56 1.26
CA ALA A 525 26.50 9.04 2.47
C ALA A 525 26.28 8.13 3.68
N ARG A 526 25.11 7.49 3.76
CA ARG A 526 24.77 6.53 4.82
C ARG A 526 23.96 5.37 4.29
N SER A 527 24.01 4.26 4.99
CA SER A 527 23.20 3.08 4.67
C SER A 527 21.72 3.36 4.96
N ALA A 528 20.85 2.68 4.24
CA ALA A 528 19.43 2.66 4.56
C ALA A 528 19.20 2.08 5.96
N THR A 529 18.19 2.60 6.66
CA THR A 529 17.74 2.04 7.93
C THR A 529 17.27 0.60 7.68
N SER A 530 17.82 -0.34 8.44
CA SER A 530 17.47 -1.76 8.34
C SER A 530 16.75 -2.20 9.60
N PHE A 531 16.01 -3.31 9.47
CA PHE A 531 15.46 -4.05 10.60
C PHE A 531 16.33 -5.26 10.93
N THR A 532 16.19 -5.79 12.13
CA THR A 532 16.62 -7.15 12.43
C THR A 532 15.64 -8.16 11.83
N GLY A 533 16.15 -9.11 11.04
CA GLY A 533 15.35 -10.17 10.41
C GLY A 533 15.09 -9.95 8.92
N ASP A 534 14.63 -11.02 8.26
CA ASP A 534 14.31 -11.02 6.85
C ASP A 534 12.85 -10.56 6.62
N THR A 535 12.69 -9.43 5.99
CA THR A 535 11.38 -8.84 5.69
C THR A 535 10.70 -9.49 4.48
N ALA A 536 11.41 -10.30 3.71
CA ALA A 536 10.89 -10.92 2.49
C ALA A 536 10.34 -12.33 2.70
N SER A 537 10.74 -13.02 3.76
CA SER A 537 10.48 -14.47 3.91
C SER A 537 9.45 -14.85 4.98
N GLY A 538 8.65 -13.93 5.50
CA GLY A 538 7.57 -14.27 6.44
C GLY A 538 7.64 -13.55 7.79
N PRO A 539 7.21 -14.13 8.90
CA PRO A 539 6.97 -13.44 10.17
C PRO A 539 8.22 -12.91 10.87
N GLY A 540 9.40 -13.00 10.28
CA GLY A 540 10.61 -12.32 10.75
C GLY A 540 10.62 -10.82 10.40
N GLY A 541 11.41 -10.04 11.07
CA GLY A 541 11.64 -8.64 10.75
C GLY A 541 10.42 -7.72 10.94
N LEU A 542 9.79 -7.26 9.88
CA LEU A 542 8.66 -6.33 9.91
C LEU A 542 7.40 -6.87 10.60
N TRP A 543 7.20 -8.16 10.54
CA TRP A 543 6.05 -8.85 11.14
C TRP A 543 6.31 -9.26 12.58
N THR A 544 7.51 -9.00 13.11
CA THR A 544 7.82 -9.20 14.53
C THR A 544 7.58 -7.90 15.30
N ALA A 545 7.28 -8.06 16.52
CA ALA A 545 6.78 -7.07 17.39
C ALA A 545 7.69 -5.96 17.80
N THR A 546 8.95 -6.24 17.89
CA THR A 546 9.95 -5.32 18.42
C THR A 546 11.06 -5.17 17.40
N PRO A 547 10.79 -4.58 16.22
CA PRO A 547 11.84 -4.42 15.22
C PRO A 547 12.94 -3.53 15.81
N THR A 548 14.17 -4.00 15.77
CA THR A 548 15.32 -3.17 16.09
C THR A 548 15.75 -2.44 14.84
N TYR A 549 15.72 -1.12 14.91
CA TYR A 549 16.13 -0.25 13.81
C TYR A 549 17.62 0.10 13.92
N HIS A 550 18.34 -0.02 12.80
CA HIS A 550 19.71 0.46 12.65
C HIS A 550 19.68 1.80 11.91
N TRP A 551 19.29 2.86 12.61
CA TRP A 551 19.20 4.22 12.08
C TRP A 551 20.54 4.95 12.29
N GLN A 552 21.25 5.24 11.20
CA GLN A 552 22.59 5.81 11.25
C GLN A 552 22.56 7.33 11.27
N GLN A 553 23.62 7.93 11.86
CA GLN A 553 23.85 9.37 11.82
C GLN A 553 24.23 9.84 10.41
N ASP A 554 23.88 11.09 10.09
CA ASP A 554 24.34 11.72 8.86
C ASP A 554 25.81 12.10 9.01
N PRO A 555 26.69 11.75 8.04
CA PRO A 555 28.09 12.18 8.08
C PRO A 555 28.21 13.70 7.96
N PRO A 556 29.17 14.33 8.66
CA PRO A 556 29.39 15.76 8.58
C PRO A 556 29.53 16.28 7.14
N GLY A 557 28.87 17.41 6.85
CA GLY A 557 28.89 18.04 5.53
C GLY A 557 28.02 17.36 4.46
N THR A 558 27.27 16.30 4.78
CA THR A 558 26.34 15.62 3.84
C THR A 558 24.86 15.90 4.13
N ALA A 559 24.59 16.69 5.15
CA ALA A 559 23.25 17.08 5.56
C ALA A 559 23.27 18.50 6.16
N LEU A 560 22.11 19.14 6.21
CA LEU A 560 21.82 20.31 7.02
C LEU A 560 20.85 19.94 8.14
N SER A 561 21.05 20.50 9.32
CA SER A 561 20.19 20.21 10.47
C SER A 561 19.85 21.53 11.20
N TYR A 562 18.55 21.67 11.52
CA TYR A 562 18.05 22.81 12.27
C TYR A 562 17.21 22.32 13.45
N LEU A 563 17.35 22.97 14.58
CA LEU A 563 16.85 22.51 15.87
C LEU A 563 16.14 23.65 16.62
N THR A 564 14.95 23.42 17.15
CA THR A 564 14.27 24.40 17.99
C THR A 564 14.98 24.57 19.32
N ALA A 565 14.68 25.67 20.02
CA ALA A 565 14.88 25.71 21.48
C ALA A 565 14.04 24.61 22.15
N PRO A 566 14.33 24.21 23.39
CA PRO A 566 13.46 23.30 24.13
C PRO A 566 12.01 23.81 24.16
N LEU A 567 11.06 22.95 23.80
CA LEU A 567 9.65 23.29 23.81
C LEU A 567 9.18 23.58 25.24
N SER A 568 8.46 24.67 25.44
CA SER A 568 7.97 25.07 26.78
C SER A 568 6.77 24.24 27.24
N ALA A 569 6.09 23.55 26.31
CA ALA A 569 4.93 22.68 26.56
C ALA A 569 4.88 21.57 25.51
N ASP A 570 4.13 20.54 25.81
CA ASP A 570 3.82 19.49 24.84
C ASP A 570 3.26 20.10 23.56
N THR A 571 3.75 19.63 22.43
CA THR A 571 3.32 20.08 21.11
C THR A 571 2.84 18.88 20.30
N THR A 572 1.53 18.76 20.18
CA THR A 572 0.90 17.68 19.39
C THR A 572 0.83 18.08 17.92
N VAL A 573 1.45 17.28 17.07
CA VAL A 573 1.37 17.41 15.61
C VAL A 573 0.52 16.26 15.08
N LEU A 574 -0.51 16.57 14.27
CA LEU A 574 -1.38 15.59 13.63
C LEU A 574 -1.75 16.02 12.22
N GLY A 575 -1.18 15.36 11.23
CA GLY A 575 -1.42 15.63 9.81
C GLY A 575 -0.14 15.65 8.99
N ALA A 576 -0.25 16.08 7.74
CA ALA A 576 0.89 16.32 6.85
C ALA A 576 1.47 17.73 7.10
N GLY A 577 2.77 17.87 6.89
CA GLY A 577 3.49 19.14 6.97
C GLY A 577 4.26 19.44 5.69
N ALA A 578 5.11 20.47 5.74
CA ALA A 578 5.96 20.83 4.60
C ALA A 578 7.27 21.50 5.06
N LEU A 579 8.35 21.30 4.30
CA LEU A 579 9.49 22.21 4.31
C LEU A 579 9.37 23.16 3.12
N GLN A 580 9.15 24.43 3.36
CA GLN A 580 9.27 25.50 2.36
C GLN A 580 10.67 26.08 2.43
N ALA A 581 11.42 26.02 1.34
CA ALA A 581 12.83 26.39 1.36
C ALA A 581 13.29 27.10 0.09
N TRP A 582 14.21 28.06 0.25
CA TRP A 582 14.95 28.69 -0.84
C TRP A 582 16.26 27.98 -1.04
N ILE A 583 16.44 27.34 -2.18
CA ILE A 583 17.63 26.55 -2.50
C ILE A 583 18.38 27.06 -3.71
N GLN A 584 19.68 26.81 -3.75
CA GLN A 584 20.55 26.91 -4.90
C GLN A 584 21.37 25.63 -5.00
N SER A 585 21.61 25.12 -6.20
CA SER A 585 22.42 23.92 -6.40
C SER A 585 23.43 24.09 -7.53
N SER A 586 24.61 23.52 -7.38
CA SER A 586 25.62 23.44 -8.43
C SER A 586 25.19 22.48 -9.55
N ALA A 587 24.28 21.53 -9.29
CA ALA A 587 23.69 20.66 -10.27
C ALA A 587 22.29 21.15 -10.67
N PRO A 588 21.89 21.03 -11.95
CA PRO A 588 20.58 21.51 -12.41
C PRO A 588 19.41 20.72 -11.86
N ARG A 589 19.64 19.55 -11.31
CA ARG A 589 18.64 18.66 -10.70
C ARG A 589 19.28 17.91 -9.56
N VAL A 590 18.65 17.93 -8.41
CA VAL A 590 18.98 17.11 -7.23
C VAL A 590 17.69 16.56 -6.64
N ASP A 591 17.81 15.45 -5.94
CA ASP A 591 16.72 14.88 -5.16
C ASP A 591 16.96 15.20 -3.69
N LEU A 592 15.94 15.61 -2.97
CA LEU A 592 16.01 15.95 -1.56
C LEU A 592 15.14 15.03 -0.72
N GLN A 593 15.61 14.75 0.46
CA GLN A 593 14.85 14.16 1.56
C GLN A 593 14.85 15.12 2.73
N VAL A 594 13.72 15.25 3.38
CA VAL A 594 13.52 15.99 4.60
C VAL A 594 13.08 15.00 5.66
N SER A 595 13.77 14.96 6.80
CA SER A 595 13.39 14.13 7.94
C SER A 595 13.08 15.04 9.13
N VAL A 596 11.99 14.73 9.82
CA VAL A 596 11.61 15.37 11.09
C VAL A 596 11.85 14.37 12.21
N SER A 597 12.47 14.82 13.29
CA SER A 597 12.74 14.00 14.47
C SER A 597 12.54 14.79 15.77
N GLU A 598 12.34 14.07 16.86
CA GLU A 598 12.32 14.62 18.21
C GLU A 598 13.67 14.43 18.87
N VAL A 599 14.36 15.51 19.23
CA VAL A 599 15.50 15.47 20.13
C VAL A 599 15.00 15.60 21.55
N ARG A 600 15.14 14.55 22.31
CA ARG A 600 14.50 14.33 23.61
C ARG A 600 15.36 14.89 24.77
N PRO A 601 14.73 15.19 25.93
CA PRO A 601 15.47 15.68 27.11
C PRO A 601 16.48 14.68 27.67
N ASP A 602 16.27 13.37 27.38
CA ASP A 602 17.18 12.28 27.82
C ASP A 602 18.41 12.09 26.90
N GLY A 603 18.61 12.99 25.93
CA GLY A 603 19.73 12.91 24.99
C GLY A 603 19.56 11.90 23.85
N GLN A 604 18.38 11.36 23.70
CA GLN A 604 18.05 10.49 22.55
C GLN A 604 17.37 11.29 21.43
N GLU A 605 17.33 10.71 20.23
CA GLU A 605 16.63 11.23 19.07
C GLU A 605 15.68 10.16 18.52
N THR A 606 14.41 10.51 18.41
CA THR A 606 13.36 9.66 17.83
C THR A 606 13.01 10.15 16.44
N PHE A 607 13.03 9.26 15.44
CA PHE A 607 12.50 9.51 14.11
C PHE A 607 10.98 9.72 14.17
N VAL A 608 10.47 10.69 13.42
CA VAL A 608 9.03 10.96 13.36
C VAL A 608 8.50 10.79 11.93
N GLN A 609 9.01 11.57 10.96
CA GLN A 609 8.48 11.52 9.61
C GLN A 609 9.48 11.98 8.54
N ASN A 610 9.17 11.62 7.29
CA ASN A 610 9.92 11.99 6.09
C ASN A 610 9.07 12.74 5.05
N GLY A 611 9.78 13.41 4.15
CA GLY A 611 9.27 13.92 2.89
C GLY A 611 10.34 13.94 1.81
N TRP A 612 9.94 13.91 0.55
CA TRP A 612 10.86 13.85 -0.59
C TRP A 612 10.44 14.82 -1.69
N LEU A 613 11.42 15.33 -2.43
CA LEU A 613 11.15 16.09 -3.65
C LEU A 613 12.33 16.00 -4.62
N ARG A 614 12.05 15.64 -5.86
CA ARG A 614 12.93 15.95 -6.99
C ARG A 614 12.80 17.43 -7.34
N THR A 615 13.87 18.19 -7.22
CA THR A 615 13.81 19.66 -7.34
C THR A 615 13.32 20.16 -8.69
N SER A 616 13.41 19.34 -9.74
CA SER A 616 12.82 19.68 -11.04
C SER A 616 11.28 19.56 -11.08
N ALA A 617 10.68 18.87 -10.12
CA ALA A 617 9.22 18.68 -10.00
C ALA A 617 8.58 19.67 -9.00
N ARG A 618 9.26 20.78 -8.69
CA ARG A 618 8.86 21.76 -7.65
C ARG A 618 7.60 22.57 -7.93
N LYS A 619 7.09 22.57 -9.17
CA LYS A 619 5.92 23.35 -9.51
C LYS A 619 4.67 22.79 -8.85
N LEU A 620 4.00 23.58 -8.06
CA LEU A 620 2.78 23.22 -7.35
C LEU A 620 1.52 23.35 -8.23
N ASP A 621 0.52 22.51 -7.94
CA ASP A 621 -0.87 22.72 -8.40
C ASP A 621 -1.53 23.73 -7.44
N PRO A 622 -1.80 24.96 -7.86
CA PRO A 622 -2.32 26.00 -6.97
C PRO A 622 -3.77 25.75 -6.51
N ARG A 623 -4.48 24.82 -7.15
CA ARG A 623 -5.85 24.47 -6.78
C ARG A 623 -5.93 23.40 -5.70
N LYS A 624 -4.87 22.61 -5.57
CA LYS A 624 -4.80 21.50 -4.62
C LYS A 624 -3.89 21.80 -3.44
N SER A 625 -2.90 22.67 -3.63
CA SER A 625 -1.90 22.98 -2.61
C SER A 625 -2.46 23.87 -1.51
N THR A 626 -2.07 23.52 -0.29
CA THR A 626 -2.26 24.32 0.92
C THR A 626 -0.91 24.55 1.58
N LEU A 627 -0.86 25.36 2.63
CA LEU A 627 0.37 25.60 3.38
C LEU A 627 0.89 24.32 4.06
N LEU A 628 0.00 23.45 4.52
CA LEU A 628 0.35 22.16 5.15
C LEU A 628 0.46 20.99 4.15
N GLY A 629 -0.13 21.13 2.98
CA GLY A 629 -0.14 20.09 1.95
C GLY A 629 0.19 20.67 0.58
N PRO A 630 1.47 21.00 0.30
CA PRO A 630 1.88 21.37 -1.05
C PRO A 630 1.75 20.16 -1.98
N VAL A 631 1.13 20.33 -3.13
CA VAL A 631 0.90 19.27 -4.12
C VAL A 631 1.65 19.61 -5.40
N PRO A 632 2.84 19.04 -5.63
CA PRO A 632 3.56 19.19 -6.89
C PRO A 632 2.76 18.59 -8.05
N THR A 633 2.83 19.21 -9.23
CA THR A 633 2.11 18.74 -10.41
C THR A 633 2.63 17.42 -10.96
N PHE A 634 3.90 17.13 -10.78
CA PHE A 634 4.62 15.97 -11.32
C PHE A 634 4.44 15.75 -12.83
N THR A 635 3.95 16.74 -13.57
CA THR A 635 3.76 16.61 -15.02
C THR A 635 5.07 16.75 -15.77
N LYS A 636 5.17 16.13 -16.95
CA LYS A 636 6.34 16.28 -17.82
C LYS A 636 6.55 17.74 -18.29
N ALA A 637 5.48 18.49 -18.45
CA ALA A 637 5.53 19.88 -18.89
C ALA A 637 6.14 20.81 -17.82
N ASP A 638 5.98 20.45 -16.55
CA ASP A 638 6.42 21.24 -15.41
C ASP A 638 7.78 20.79 -14.84
N ASP A 639 8.38 19.70 -15.39
CA ASP A 639 9.70 19.20 -15.01
C ASP A 639 10.78 20.15 -15.54
N ALA A 640 11.25 21.07 -14.70
CA ALA A 640 12.22 22.11 -15.06
C ALA A 640 13.48 22.08 -14.18
N PRO A 641 14.68 22.17 -14.75
CA PRO A 641 15.91 22.25 -13.94
C PRO A 641 15.91 23.49 -13.03
N LEU A 642 16.71 23.44 -12.00
CA LEU A 642 17.04 24.63 -11.20
C LEU A 642 17.82 25.62 -12.07
N PRO A 643 17.51 26.94 -12.02
CA PRO A 643 18.28 27.94 -12.72
C PRO A 643 19.70 28.04 -12.15
N ALA A 644 20.70 28.02 -13.00
CA ALA A 644 22.10 28.08 -12.57
C ALA A 644 22.40 29.37 -11.78
N GLY A 645 23.01 29.24 -10.62
CA GLY A 645 23.44 30.36 -9.77
C GLY A 645 22.29 31.22 -9.23
N ARG A 646 21.04 30.74 -9.26
CA ARG A 646 19.87 31.49 -8.76
C ARG A 646 19.12 30.70 -7.71
N TRP A 647 18.66 31.40 -6.69
CA TRP A 647 17.77 30.87 -5.67
C TRP A 647 16.40 30.48 -6.28
N SER A 648 15.90 29.36 -5.84
CA SER A 648 14.58 28.84 -6.22
C SER A 648 13.85 28.40 -4.98
N GLU A 649 12.60 28.80 -4.88
CA GLU A 649 11.69 28.28 -3.85
C GLU A 649 11.24 26.87 -4.18
N ILE A 650 11.22 26.03 -3.18
CA ILE A 650 10.69 24.67 -3.22
C ILE A 650 9.81 24.41 -2.01
N ASP A 651 8.81 23.56 -2.18
CA ASP A 651 7.99 23.03 -1.10
C ASP A 651 8.10 21.50 -1.12
N VAL A 652 8.70 20.93 -0.07
CA VAL A 652 8.82 19.49 0.10
C VAL A 652 7.66 19.00 0.97
N PRO A 653 6.69 18.26 0.42
CA PRO A 653 5.60 17.71 1.22
C PRO A 653 6.16 16.66 2.19
N LEU A 654 5.75 16.73 3.44
CA LEU A 654 5.99 15.68 4.44
C LEU A 654 4.80 14.72 4.46
N TYR A 655 5.04 13.47 4.84
CA TYR A 655 3.97 12.52 5.07
C TYR A 655 3.26 12.82 6.39
N TYR A 656 2.13 12.16 6.63
CA TYR A 656 1.34 12.35 7.83
C TYR A 656 2.09 11.86 9.07
N GLU A 657 2.00 12.62 10.14
CA GLU A 657 2.45 12.24 11.47
C GLU A 657 1.33 12.38 12.50
N GLY A 658 1.42 11.62 13.57
CA GLY A 658 0.61 11.77 14.77
C GLY A 658 1.54 11.59 15.96
N HIS A 659 2.22 12.68 16.37
CA HIS A 659 3.28 12.65 17.37
C HIS A 659 3.10 13.77 18.39
N VAL A 660 3.45 13.50 19.66
CA VAL A 660 3.49 14.52 20.70
C VAL A 660 4.92 14.76 21.11
N TYR A 661 5.48 15.89 20.64
CA TYR A 661 6.76 16.38 21.13
C TYR A 661 6.59 16.86 22.56
N ARG A 662 7.28 16.23 23.50
CA ARG A 662 7.14 16.51 24.94
C ARG A 662 7.75 17.87 25.31
N ALA A 663 7.25 18.50 26.38
CA ALA A 663 7.92 19.65 26.99
C ALA A 663 9.39 19.34 27.30
N GLY A 664 10.28 20.27 26.94
CA GLY A 664 11.74 20.09 27.05
C GLY A 664 12.37 19.36 25.85
N SER A 665 11.61 18.67 25.00
CA SER A 665 12.10 18.16 23.71
C SER A 665 12.31 19.29 22.71
N ARG A 666 12.99 18.98 21.61
CA ARG A 666 13.22 19.90 20.49
C ARG A 666 12.79 19.24 19.17
N ILE A 667 12.19 20.00 18.30
CA ILE A 667 11.92 19.57 16.92
C ILE A 667 13.19 19.75 16.11
N ARG A 668 13.63 18.69 15.43
CA ARG A 668 14.74 18.71 14.49
C ARG A 668 14.24 18.51 13.09
N VAL A 669 14.70 19.31 12.13
CA VAL A 669 14.56 19.06 10.71
C VAL A 669 15.92 18.83 10.08
N THR A 670 16.07 17.74 9.31
CA THR A 670 17.30 17.39 8.60
C THR A 670 17.03 17.32 7.11
N ILE A 671 17.88 17.97 6.30
CA ILE A 671 17.79 18.01 4.84
C ILE A 671 18.99 17.29 4.23
N THR A 672 18.74 16.25 3.43
CA THR A 672 19.78 15.36 2.88
C THR A 672 19.53 15.00 1.42
N ALA A 673 20.47 14.27 0.81
CA ALA A 673 20.16 13.41 -0.32
C ALA A 673 19.23 12.25 0.13
N PRO A 674 18.37 11.69 -0.77
CA PRO A 674 17.44 10.63 -0.40
C PRO A 674 18.11 9.35 0.07
N GLY A 675 17.57 8.74 1.09
CA GLY A 675 17.99 7.46 1.65
C GLY A 675 18.19 7.48 3.15
N GLY A 676 18.13 6.34 3.76
CA GLY A 676 18.57 6.09 5.13
C GLY A 676 17.53 6.16 6.23
N ASP A 677 16.41 6.87 6.12
CA ASP A 677 15.48 6.99 7.25
C ASP A 677 14.25 6.08 7.15
N GLN A 678 13.66 5.96 5.97
CA GLN A 678 12.51 5.08 5.79
C GLN A 678 12.97 3.63 5.59
N PRO A 679 12.64 2.71 6.49
CA PRO A 679 13.01 1.31 6.35
C PRO A 679 12.47 0.69 5.07
N VAL A 680 13.22 -0.25 4.50
CA VAL A 680 12.94 -0.99 3.25
C VAL A 680 12.69 -0.12 2.01
N TRP A 681 12.78 1.21 2.11
CA TRP A 681 12.73 2.11 0.98
C TRP A 681 14.14 2.40 0.45
N ALA A 682 14.25 2.44 -0.86
CA ALA A 682 15.45 2.84 -1.58
C ALA A 682 15.03 3.61 -2.83
N PHE A 683 15.89 4.48 -3.33
CA PHE A 683 15.51 5.40 -4.39
C PHE A 683 16.43 5.29 -5.59
N ALA A 684 15.86 5.42 -6.80
CA ALA A 684 16.61 5.73 -8.00
C ALA A 684 17.00 7.20 -7.99
N ALA A 685 17.97 7.55 -7.13
CA ALA A 685 18.48 8.90 -7.02
C ALA A 685 19.18 9.34 -8.32
N LEU A 686 19.17 10.65 -8.57
CA LEU A 686 19.94 11.24 -9.66
C LEU A 686 21.44 11.01 -9.46
N SER A 687 22.19 11.00 -10.56
CA SER A 687 23.66 10.92 -10.53
C SER A 687 24.21 12.14 -11.26
N PRO A 688 24.34 13.29 -10.58
CA PRO A 688 24.92 14.47 -11.18
C PRO A 688 26.39 14.23 -11.57
N LYS A 689 26.84 14.88 -12.64
CA LYS A 689 28.26 14.85 -13.02
C LYS A 689 29.06 15.60 -11.97
N GLY A 690 29.99 14.92 -11.31
CA GLY A 690 30.83 15.48 -10.24
C GLY A 690 30.07 15.62 -8.90
N THR A 691 30.69 16.31 -7.97
CA THR A 691 30.12 16.58 -6.66
C THR A 691 29.10 17.71 -6.77
N ALA A 692 27.86 17.46 -6.31
CA ALA A 692 26.84 18.49 -6.23
C ALA A 692 26.82 19.12 -4.83
N THR A 693 26.76 20.45 -4.78
CA THR A 693 26.53 21.20 -3.55
C THR A 693 25.13 21.79 -3.58
N VAL A 694 24.40 21.65 -2.50
CA VAL A 694 23.09 22.29 -2.29
C VAL A 694 23.22 23.31 -1.18
N SER A 695 22.84 24.55 -1.48
CA SER A 695 22.78 25.66 -0.51
C SER A 695 21.33 25.98 -0.19
N LEU A 696 21.07 26.34 1.05
CA LEU A 696 19.76 26.67 1.60
C LEU A 696 19.83 28.04 2.27
N ALA A 697 19.00 28.99 1.84
CA ALA A 697 18.97 30.32 2.39
C ALA A 697 18.16 30.36 3.69
N HIS A 698 18.65 31.19 4.61
CA HIS A 698 17.96 31.59 5.83
C HIS A 698 18.10 33.12 6.00
N SER A 699 17.15 33.88 5.44
CA SER A 699 17.16 35.32 5.45
C SER A 699 15.74 35.87 5.46
N ALA A 700 15.58 37.15 5.80
CA ALA A 700 14.25 37.78 5.84
C ALA A 700 13.56 37.84 4.45
N ASP A 701 14.36 37.98 3.39
CA ASP A 701 13.86 38.04 1.98
C ASP A 701 13.74 36.66 1.31
N LYS A 702 14.38 35.63 1.88
CA LYS A 702 14.28 34.24 1.46
C LYS A 702 14.09 33.32 2.69
N PRO A 703 12.94 33.43 3.38
CA PRO A 703 12.70 32.70 4.61
C PRO A 703 12.42 31.23 4.31
N SER A 704 13.36 30.35 4.69
CA SER A 704 13.09 28.91 4.69
C SER A 704 12.47 28.50 6.03
N ARG A 705 11.49 27.60 6.02
CA ARG A 705 10.73 27.23 7.22
C ARG A 705 10.17 25.80 7.16
N LEU A 706 10.14 25.16 8.31
CA LEU A 706 9.35 23.96 8.56
C LEU A 706 7.93 24.38 8.97
N ILE A 707 6.91 23.75 8.41
CA ILE A 707 5.50 24.02 8.68
C ILE A 707 4.83 22.72 9.10
N LEU A 708 4.31 22.67 10.34
CA LEU A 708 3.64 21.47 10.87
C LEU A 708 2.23 21.79 11.35
N PRO A 709 1.31 20.79 11.26
CA PRO A 709 -0.09 20.90 11.71
C PRO A 709 -0.19 20.69 13.23
N VAL A 710 -0.05 21.74 14.01
CA VAL A 710 -0.16 21.68 15.47
C VAL A 710 -1.62 21.66 15.90
N VAL A 711 -1.97 20.74 16.79
CA VAL A 711 -3.29 20.64 17.42
C VAL A 711 -3.19 21.20 18.84
N PRO A 712 -3.71 22.40 19.12
CA PRO A 712 -3.60 23.02 20.43
C PRO A 712 -4.40 22.27 21.51
N GLY A 713 -3.93 22.34 22.73
CA GLY A 713 -4.65 21.85 23.93
C GLY A 713 -4.63 20.34 24.13
N ILE A 714 -3.86 19.63 23.31
CA ILE A 714 -3.62 18.20 23.48
C ILE A 714 -2.15 18.03 23.92
N GLY A 715 -1.95 17.37 25.06
CA GLY A 715 -0.64 16.93 25.54
C GLY A 715 -0.64 15.43 25.79
N ALA A 716 0.50 14.89 26.15
CA ALA A 716 0.63 13.50 26.52
C ALA A 716 0.36 13.29 28.01
N PRO A 717 -0.62 12.47 28.37
CA PRO A 717 -0.89 12.15 29.78
C PRO A 717 0.12 11.14 30.36
N THR A 718 1.03 10.63 29.53
CA THR A 718 1.97 9.57 29.87
C THR A 718 3.41 10.08 29.88
N PRO A 719 4.33 9.42 30.59
CA PRO A 719 5.76 9.73 30.55
C PRO A 719 6.34 9.63 29.16
N LEU A 720 7.56 10.17 28.99
CA LEU A 720 8.35 10.04 27.78
C LEU A 720 8.53 8.55 27.43
N PRO A 721 8.24 8.11 26.19
CA PRO A 721 8.36 6.73 25.78
C PRO A 721 9.79 6.19 25.94
N PRO A 722 10.00 4.87 26.16
CA PRO A 722 11.35 4.31 26.16
C PRO A 722 12.01 4.44 24.77
N CYS A 723 13.33 4.48 24.75
CA CYS A 723 14.12 4.54 23.52
C CYS A 723 15.16 3.39 23.51
N PRO A 724 15.06 2.44 22.60
CA PRO A 724 13.98 2.20 21.63
C PRO A 724 12.68 1.73 22.32
N GLY A 725 11.55 1.92 21.66
CA GLY A 725 10.26 1.45 22.22
C GLY A 725 9.07 1.77 21.34
N LEU A 726 9.11 2.82 20.53
CA LEU A 726 8.02 3.13 19.61
C LEU A 726 8.08 2.25 18.36
N ARG A 727 6.93 1.83 17.90
CA ARG A 727 6.78 1.04 16.70
C ARG A 727 6.80 1.95 15.45
N GLY A 728 7.59 1.55 14.46
CA GLY A 728 7.74 2.35 13.24
C GLY A 728 8.61 3.60 13.40
N GLU A 729 9.02 3.96 14.62
CA GLU A 729 9.84 5.13 14.93
C GLU A 729 11.19 4.71 15.50
N ALA A 730 12.24 4.81 14.67
CA ALA A 730 13.59 4.49 15.08
C ALA A 730 14.10 5.46 16.17
N CYS A 731 14.95 4.97 17.08
CA CYS A 731 15.55 5.79 18.10
C CYS A 731 17.07 5.56 18.17
N ARG A 732 17.83 6.65 18.40
CA ARG A 732 19.30 6.64 18.50
C ARG A 732 19.78 7.71 19.48
N PRO A 733 21.03 7.64 20.00
CA PRO A 733 21.63 8.77 20.69
C PRO A 733 21.67 10.00 19.79
N TYR A 734 21.28 11.15 20.33
CA TYR A 734 21.38 12.41 19.60
C TYR A 734 22.84 12.84 19.41
N VAL A 735 23.19 13.17 18.17
CA VAL A 735 24.48 13.75 17.81
C VAL A 735 24.26 15.09 17.11
N PRO A 736 24.78 16.22 17.61
CA PRO A 736 24.71 17.50 16.92
C PRO A 736 25.35 17.41 15.53
N LEU A 737 24.76 18.09 14.56
CA LEU A 737 25.33 18.26 13.23
C LEU A 737 25.55 19.75 13.00
N GLU A 738 26.80 20.15 12.77
CA GLU A 738 27.16 21.52 12.46
C GLU A 738 26.93 21.79 10.96
N ASN A 739 26.14 22.80 10.64
CA ASN A 739 25.93 23.26 9.28
C ASN A 739 27.18 24.00 8.78
N GLN A 740 27.51 23.82 7.52
CA GLN A 740 28.58 24.56 6.87
C GLN A 740 28.01 25.81 6.19
N ALA A 741 28.58 26.97 6.46
CA ALA A 741 28.20 28.20 5.80
C ALA A 741 28.41 28.10 4.27
N ALA A 742 27.41 28.52 3.50
CA ALA A 742 27.49 28.51 2.04
C ALA A 742 28.48 29.58 1.55
N THR A 743 29.22 29.25 0.50
CA THR A 743 30.08 30.21 -0.21
C THR A 743 29.32 31.19 -1.09
N VAL A 744 28.05 30.91 -1.33
CA VAL A 744 27.14 31.75 -2.13
C VAL A 744 26.43 32.76 -1.23
N LYS A 745 26.30 33.99 -1.72
CA LYS A 745 25.52 35.02 -1.00
C LYS A 745 24.04 34.63 -1.00
N PRO A 746 23.33 34.86 0.10
CA PRO A 746 21.91 34.58 0.24
C PRO A 746 21.03 35.30 -0.75
#